data_d5f0248a2a758876a668f7df317b53fe
#
_entry.id   d5f0248a2a758876a668f7df317b53fe
#
_cell.length_a   1.000
_cell.length_b   1.000
_cell.length_c   1.000
_cell.angle_alpha   90.00
_cell.angle_beta   90.00
_cell.angle_gamma   90.00
#
_symmetry.space_group_name_H-M   'P 1'
#
loop_
_entity.id
_entity.type
_entity.pdbx_description
1 polymer ?
#
loop_
_entity_poly.entity_id
_entity_poly.type
_entity_poly.pdbx_seq_one_letter_code
_entity_poly.pdbx_strand_id
1 'polypeptide(L)'
;MTVKHLTLALIATALYGQQADVSGVVKDSSGAAVPRAAITLLHQQSGIRRQAQSDERGLYAIPAARPGAYRISVRKEGFQTSARTGIVLTSGQSARFDFTLSIGPVEESVNVNDRRAQQPPDDASTGTTLRRRLIENLPNNGRSLLPLIEAAPGVVITPAGNGEVGQFSVNGQRSNANYMTVDGVSANFAVNDGLPGQAPSGSTPVLTALGSMQTVVSVEALEEVQIRTSTTPAEFGRLAGGQISMTTRSGSNDVHGSLFEYLRNEKLDANNWFSNSAGLPRSPLRANDFGASLGGPIWKDKTFFFGSYEGLYLRQPFTLRDSVPSNAYRQQAPPIVSDFLAAYPAGNGPVTADMAQLTAAVSRRSALNSSSVRLDHTLNSKAQFFVRGYDTPSTAQGSGASLFSQGQLNLGAYGVTAGVNLALSARTLNDFRFGYATATARYDLVPIVANASTDLWRILPPVAPVNQSNYEVQVYGLQPVVSSNDDRHTQAQWNLVDGLTHIRGKHEWKLGGDLRLILPALQSRPYQLYASFDSLASLALGRMSQLTVNHQLPMALTARNLSLFGQDTWRLKPNLTLNLGMRWEWNPPMSGRNGQVLTPVVNLATPASARLDPSPLWNTNGGNFAPRVGLAWRAFEGRSLTIRAGAGVYYDLGYGVAMSSLATSAPYFTSRTVYNISIFDPTGAIRLPDANAPYARGFAYQPGFQLPSTLHWNVGVEQQLGRATAISATYVSLTGNNLLRREWLNSPNPSLAGVDVTTNGGFSGYRALQLQIRSRMESSLQYLFSLNWSRSTDNASKDSQLLPYGDAAARAADAGYSDFDVRRSWNASVSYEPKWTKGWAIESIMRSRSAFPLNVVTGADPFQFGAGNYVLRPNAVASQPLWIADSNAAGGERLNASAFSIPNGYTQGDLTRNSIRGFGFSQVDLALRKQFRVTERASLQFRLEVFNAFNHANLSDPQTALNSAQFGQSQSILSAGLGTGGPANGLMPAFQIGGPREVQASLRFRF
;
A
#
# COMPACT_ATOMS: atom_id res chain seq x y z
N MET A 1 21.19 -15.29 32.03
CA MET A 1 21.28 -16.39 31.03
C MET A 1 21.50 -15.71 29.66
N THR A 2 22.68 -15.87 29.14
CA THR A 2 23.26 -15.10 28.04
C THR A 2 22.66 -15.54 26.68
N VAL A 3 22.42 -14.56 25.79
CA VAL A 3 21.88 -14.65 24.42
C VAL A 3 22.48 -15.76 23.53
N LYS A 4 23.65 -16.28 23.88
CA LYS A 4 24.37 -17.35 23.14
C LYS A 4 23.70 -18.74 23.19
N HIS A 5 22.84 -19.04 24.13
CA HIS A 5 22.16 -20.35 24.24
C HIS A 5 20.77 -20.38 23.62
N LEU A 6 20.15 -19.19 23.36
CA LEU A 6 18.88 -19.12 22.66
C LEU A 6 19.03 -19.24 21.14
N THR A 7 20.22 -18.93 20.62
CA THR A 7 20.50 -18.94 19.17
C THR A 7 20.70 -20.35 18.60
N LEU A 8 21.12 -21.32 19.41
CA LEU A 8 21.35 -22.70 18.94
C LEU A 8 20.09 -23.60 19.03
N ALA A 9 19.13 -23.28 19.93
CA ALA A 9 17.91 -24.06 20.07
C ALA A 9 16.81 -23.67 19.04
N LEU A 10 16.92 -22.50 18.42
CA LEU A 10 15.99 -22.00 17.39
C LEU A 10 16.32 -22.47 15.96
N ILE A 11 17.47 -23.12 15.76
CA ILE A 11 17.90 -23.62 14.44
C ILE A 11 17.25 -24.97 14.06
N ALA A 12 16.51 -25.59 14.98
CA ALA A 12 15.97 -26.94 14.78
C ALA A 12 14.48 -27.03 14.40
N THR A 13 13.76 -25.91 14.27
CA THR A 13 12.33 -25.92 13.92
C THR A 13 12.01 -24.89 12.84
N ALA A 14 11.69 -25.34 11.74
CA ALA A 14 10.59 -25.22 10.79
C ALA A 14 10.30 -24.00 9.94
N LEU A 15 9.65 -23.97 8.85
CA LEU A 15 9.86 -23.17 7.64
C LEU A 15 8.64 -23.11 6.66
N TYR A 16 8.34 -21.97 5.97
CA TYR A 16 7.18 -21.75 5.10
C TYR A 16 7.39 -21.25 3.67
N GLY A 17 6.44 -21.51 2.72
CA GLY A 17 6.48 -21.11 1.33
C GLY A 17 5.25 -20.62 0.59
N GLN A 18 5.52 -19.92 -0.54
CA GLN A 18 4.51 -19.47 -1.52
C GLN A 18 4.50 -20.32 -2.80
N GLN A 19 5.02 -21.53 -2.79
CA GLN A 19 4.91 -22.48 -3.91
C GLN A 19 3.81 -23.47 -3.62
N ALA A 20 3.28 -24.16 -4.66
CA ALA A 20 2.26 -25.16 -4.45
C ALA A 20 2.88 -26.50 -4.02
N ASP A 21 2.20 -27.20 -3.16
CA ASP A 21 2.54 -28.57 -2.82
C ASP A 21 1.57 -29.55 -3.49
N VAL A 22 2.09 -30.62 -4.04
CA VAL A 22 1.28 -31.66 -4.69
C VAL A 22 1.43 -32.97 -3.92
N SER A 23 0.32 -33.54 -3.51
CA SER A 23 0.27 -34.81 -2.79
C SER A 23 -0.81 -35.74 -3.34
N GLY A 24 -0.84 -36.98 -2.91
CA GLY A 24 -1.90 -37.91 -3.27
C GLY A 24 -1.59 -39.35 -2.89
N VAL A 25 -2.48 -40.23 -3.30
CA VAL A 25 -2.41 -41.70 -3.10
C VAL A 25 -2.50 -42.40 -4.45
N VAL A 26 -1.66 -43.39 -4.65
CA VAL A 26 -1.75 -44.33 -5.79
C VAL A 26 -2.30 -45.64 -5.29
N LYS A 27 -3.44 -46.07 -5.88
CA LYS A 27 -4.10 -47.36 -5.60
C LYS A 27 -4.30 -48.14 -6.88
N ASP A 28 -4.49 -49.44 -6.76
CA ASP A 28 -4.96 -50.25 -7.87
C ASP A 28 -6.52 -50.26 -7.93
N SER A 29 -7.09 -50.97 -8.89
CA SER A 29 -8.55 -51.11 -9.08
C SER A 29 -9.25 -51.82 -7.92
N SER A 30 -8.55 -52.57 -7.09
CA SER A 30 -9.05 -53.20 -5.87
C SER A 30 -9.09 -52.27 -4.65
N GLY A 31 -8.44 -51.08 -4.77
CA GLY A 31 -8.27 -50.16 -3.69
C GLY A 31 -7.00 -50.38 -2.85
N ALA A 32 -6.16 -51.35 -3.19
CA ALA A 32 -4.91 -51.61 -2.53
C ALA A 32 -3.85 -50.53 -2.90
N ALA A 33 -2.95 -50.21 -1.96
CA ALA A 33 -1.88 -49.25 -2.19
C ALA A 33 -0.86 -49.78 -3.22
N VAL A 34 -0.41 -48.93 -4.14
CA VAL A 34 0.62 -49.24 -5.11
C VAL A 34 1.93 -48.56 -4.68
N PRO A 35 2.87 -49.29 -4.06
CA PRO A 35 4.14 -48.72 -3.64
C PRO A 35 5.13 -48.53 -4.83
N ARG A 36 6.08 -47.62 -4.65
CA ARG A 36 7.17 -47.34 -5.62
C ARG A 36 6.63 -47.03 -7.04
N ALA A 37 5.43 -46.46 -7.17
CA ALA A 37 4.97 -45.88 -8.43
C ALA A 37 5.73 -44.60 -8.70
N ALA A 38 6.18 -44.38 -9.93
CA ALA A 38 6.88 -43.16 -10.32
C ALA A 38 5.88 -42.08 -10.70
N ILE A 39 5.85 -40.98 -9.97
CA ILE A 39 5.02 -39.82 -10.22
C ILE A 39 5.86 -38.74 -10.88
N THR A 40 5.42 -38.24 -12.03
CA THR A 40 6.07 -37.14 -12.74
C THR A 40 5.10 -35.96 -12.87
N LEU A 41 5.52 -34.82 -12.36
CA LEU A 41 4.83 -33.54 -12.49
C LEU A 41 5.60 -32.67 -13.50
N LEU A 42 5.00 -32.39 -14.65
CA LEU A 42 5.58 -31.63 -15.74
C LEU A 42 4.93 -30.25 -15.83
N HIS A 43 5.70 -29.19 -15.64
CA HIS A 43 5.26 -27.83 -15.89
C HIS A 43 5.21 -27.56 -17.40
N GLN A 44 4.03 -27.25 -17.93
CA GLN A 44 3.81 -27.22 -19.38
C GLN A 44 4.52 -26.09 -20.10
N GLN A 45 4.72 -24.94 -19.45
CA GLN A 45 5.34 -23.78 -20.06
C GLN A 45 6.88 -23.82 -19.99
N SER A 46 7.45 -24.32 -18.89
CA SER A 46 8.91 -24.32 -18.72
C SER A 46 9.60 -25.66 -19.02
N GLY A 47 8.81 -26.72 -19.28
CA GLY A 47 9.34 -28.06 -19.50
C GLY A 47 9.97 -28.72 -18.26
N ILE A 48 9.95 -28.08 -17.11
CA ILE A 48 10.56 -28.57 -15.86
C ILE A 48 9.77 -29.80 -15.38
N ARG A 49 10.52 -30.88 -15.14
CA ARG A 49 9.99 -32.14 -14.62
C ARG A 49 10.36 -32.30 -13.15
N ARG A 50 9.39 -32.71 -12.34
CA ARG A 50 9.60 -33.13 -10.95
C ARG A 50 9.15 -34.57 -10.79
N GLN A 51 9.87 -35.33 -10.01
CA GLN A 51 9.62 -36.74 -9.80
C GLN A 51 9.54 -37.05 -8.32
N ALA A 52 8.60 -37.93 -7.95
CA ALA A 52 8.51 -38.56 -6.65
C ALA A 52 8.16 -40.03 -6.81
N GLN A 53 8.28 -40.79 -5.74
CA GLN A 53 7.83 -42.17 -5.67
C GLN A 53 6.82 -42.33 -4.55
N SER A 54 5.81 -43.20 -4.75
CA SER A 54 4.89 -43.53 -3.69
C SER A 54 5.53 -44.42 -2.60
N ASP A 55 5.16 -44.18 -1.36
CA ASP A 55 5.58 -45.01 -0.20
C ASP A 55 4.84 -46.35 -0.15
N GLU A 56 5.14 -47.20 0.87
CA GLU A 56 4.47 -48.51 1.06
C GLU A 56 2.96 -48.42 1.25
N ARG A 57 2.41 -47.26 1.51
CA ARG A 57 0.96 -46.98 1.60
C ARG A 57 0.41 -46.29 0.35
N GLY A 58 1.23 -46.22 -0.71
CA GLY A 58 0.90 -45.54 -1.95
C GLY A 58 0.88 -44.00 -1.88
N LEU A 59 1.29 -43.38 -0.79
CA LEU A 59 1.33 -41.94 -0.63
C LEU A 59 2.54 -41.33 -1.33
N TYR A 60 2.36 -40.16 -1.94
CA TYR A 60 3.42 -39.36 -2.54
C TYR A 60 3.26 -37.88 -2.24
N ALA A 61 4.38 -37.15 -2.23
CA ALA A 61 4.38 -35.69 -2.17
C ALA A 61 5.47 -35.13 -3.09
N ILE A 62 5.14 -34.04 -3.77
CA ILE A 62 6.04 -33.23 -4.59
C ILE A 62 5.94 -31.80 -4.05
N PRO A 63 6.96 -31.35 -3.28
CA PRO A 63 6.95 -30.01 -2.70
C PRO A 63 7.25 -28.94 -3.74
N ALA A 64 6.87 -27.72 -3.43
CA ALA A 64 7.36 -26.52 -4.07
C ALA A 64 7.17 -26.48 -5.60
N ALA A 65 6.04 -26.92 -6.11
CA ALA A 65 5.64 -26.72 -7.49
C ALA A 65 5.37 -25.22 -7.74
N ARG A 66 5.95 -24.68 -8.82
CA ARG A 66 5.74 -23.27 -9.21
C ARG A 66 4.29 -23.05 -9.62
N PRO A 67 3.76 -21.84 -9.49
CA PRO A 67 2.46 -21.51 -10.09
C PRO A 67 2.49 -21.75 -11.61
N GLY A 68 1.42 -22.30 -12.18
CA GLY A 68 1.32 -22.53 -13.62
C GLY A 68 0.54 -23.78 -14.02
N ALA A 69 0.55 -24.11 -15.33
CA ALA A 69 -0.13 -25.25 -15.90
C ALA A 69 0.74 -26.52 -15.87
N TYR A 70 0.14 -27.61 -15.43
CA TYR A 70 0.84 -28.88 -15.23
C TYR A 70 0.15 -30.07 -15.89
N ARG A 71 1.00 -31.07 -16.18
CA ARG A 71 0.58 -32.46 -16.42
C ARG A 71 1.21 -33.32 -15.32
N ILE A 72 0.39 -34.14 -14.64
CA ILE A 72 0.87 -35.15 -13.70
C ILE A 72 0.66 -36.53 -14.29
N SER A 73 1.65 -37.40 -14.23
CA SER A 73 1.57 -38.79 -14.69
C SER A 73 2.13 -39.75 -13.65
N VAL A 74 1.50 -40.89 -13.55
CA VAL A 74 1.89 -41.99 -12.67
C VAL A 74 2.17 -43.22 -13.49
N ARG A 75 3.35 -43.82 -13.29
CA ARG A 75 3.83 -45.02 -13.98
C ARG A 75 4.27 -46.08 -12.99
N LYS A 76 3.86 -47.32 -13.23
CA LYS A 76 4.29 -48.51 -12.50
C LYS A 76 4.31 -49.67 -13.43
N GLU A 77 5.32 -50.52 -13.34
CA GLU A 77 5.41 -51.77 -14.10
C GLU A 77 4.22 -52.70 -13.79
N GLY A 78 3.62 -53.30 -14.83
CA GLY A 78 2.39 -54.09 -14.73
C GLY A 78 1.09 -53.28 -14.72
N PHE A 79 1.16 -51.98 -14.78
CA PHE A 79 -0.03 -51.09 -14.81
C PHE A 79 0.01 -50.13 -15.99
N GLN A 80 -1.16 -49.77 -16.49
CA GLN A 80 -1.30 -48.71 -17.48
C GLN A 80 -0.87 -47.36 -16.91
N THR A 81 -0.19 -46.53 -17.70
CA THR A 81 0.19 -45.18 -17.32
C THR A 81 -1.06 -44.30 -17.17
N SER A 82 -1.28 -43.74 -15.97
CA SER A 82 -2.35 -42.77 -15.75
C SER A 82 -1.81 -41.35 -15.80
N ALA A 83 -2.46 -40.43 -16.56
CA ALA A 83 -2.04 -39.05 -16.64
C ALA A 83 -3.25 -38.11 -16.55
N ARG A 84 -3.04 -36.95 -15.86
CA ARG A 84 -3.99 -35.85 -15.83
C ARG A 84 -3.37 -34.61 -16.43
N THR A 85 -4.13 -33.93 -17.28
CA THR A 85 -3.74 -32.68 -17.94
C THR A 85 -4.69 -31.55 -17.57
N GLY A 86 -4.27 -30.31 -17.82
CA GLY A 86 -5.09 -29.13 -17.51
C GLY A 86 -5.12 -28.75 -16.01
N ILE A 87 -4.19 -29.28 -15.24
CA ILE A 87 -3.99 -28.91 -13.83
C ILE A 87 -3.34 -27.52 -13.81
N VAL A 88 -3.88 -26.61 -13.00
CA VAL A 88 -3.30 -25.30 -12.76
C VAL A 88 -3.06 -25.16 -11.28
N LEU A 89 -1.79 -24.95 -10.91
CA LEU A 89 -1.37 -24.71 -9.54
C LEU A 89 -1.18 -23.21 -9.30
N THR A 90 -1.55 -22.74 -8.12
CA THR A 90 -1.35 -21.35 -7.66
C THR A 90 -0.45 -21.33 -6.44
N SER A 91 0.16 -20.18 -6.15
CA SER A 91 1.05 -20.00 -5.00
C SER A 91 0.37 -20.38 -3.68
N GLY A 92 1.08 -21.10 -2.82
CA GLY A 92 0.61 -21.54 -1.50
C GLY A 92 -0.49 -22.59 -1.53
N GLN A 93 -0.77 -23.18 -2.70
CA GLN A 93 -1.79 -24.20 -2.84
C GLN A 93 -1.28 -25.58 -2.40
N SER A 94 -2.01 -26.27 -1.52
CA SER A 94 -1.86 -27.71 -1.28
C SER A 94 -2.83 -28.48 -2.16
N ALA A 95 -2.35 -29.03 -3.27
CA ALA A 95 -3.16 -29.77 -4.24
C ALA A 95 -3.02 -31.28 -4.03
N ARG A 96 -4.16 -32.00 -4.00
CA ARG A 96 -4.16 -33.45 -3.87
C ARG A 96 -4.75 -34.13 -5.11
N PHE A 97 -3.97 -35.08 -5.67
CA PHE A 97 -4.37 -35.89 -6.82
C PHE A 97 -4.20 -37.37 -6.48
N ASP A 98 -5.30 -38.03 -6.26
CA ASP A 98 -5.35 -39.49 -6.05
C ASP A 98 -5.48 -40.20 -7.40
N PHE A 99 -4.75 -41.31 -7.60
CA PHE A 99 -4.74 -42.11 -8.82
C PHE A 99 -5.16 -43.54 -8.54
N THR A 100 -6.02 -44.09 -9.43
CA THR A 100 -6.30 -45.52 -9.48
C THR A 100 -5.71 -46.08 -10.78
N LEU A 101 -4.79 -47.06 -10.65
CA LEU A 101 -4.11 -47.67 -11.78
C LEU A 101 -4.84 -48.95 -12.17
N SER A 102 -5.04 -49.10 -13.48
CA SER A 102 -5.56 -50.35 -14.09
C SER A 102 -4.41 -51.23 -14.49
N ILE A 103 -4.56 -52.56 -14.36
CA ILE A 103 -3.57 -53.54 -14.84
C ILE A 103 -3.55 -53.50 -16.37
N GLY A 104 -2.36 -53.52 -16.97
CA GLY A 104 -2.15 -53.48 -18.41
C GLY A 104 -0.73 -53.03 -18.81
N PRO A 105 -0.42 -53.06 -20.11
CA PRO A 105 0.89 -52.62 -20.62
C PRO A 105 1.14 -51.18 -20.26
N VAL A 106 2.37 -50.87 -19.89
CA VAL A 106 2.81 -49.48 -19.48
C VAL A 106 2.67 -48.49 -20.63
N GLU A 107 2.69 -48.94 -21.86
CA GLU A 107 2.59 -48.11 -23.07
C GLU A 107 1.18 -47.57 -23.32
N GLU A 108 0.14 -48.25 -22.79
CA GLU A 108 -1.21 -47.70 -22.85
C GLU A 108 -1.39 -46.59 -21.82
N SER A 109 -1.82 -45.45 -22.27
CA SER A 109 -2.04 -44.28 -21.37
C SER A 109 -3.50 -43.90 -21.29
N VAL A 110 -4.04 -43.89 -20.06
CA VAL A 110 -5.35 -43.31 -19.78
C VAL A 110 -5.16 -41.80 -19.50
N ASN A 111 -5.49 -40.96 -20.46
CA ASN A 111 -5.48 -39.50 -20.29
C ASN A 111 -6.83 -39.02 -19.70
N VAL A 112 -6.84 -38.70 -18.42
CA VAL A 112 -7.97 -38.03 -17.79
C VAL A 112 -7.80 -36.52 -17.92
N ASN A 113 -8.63 -35.93 -18.77
CA ASN A 113 -8.63 -34.47 -18.94
C ASN A 113 -9.45 -33.85 -17.78
N ASP A 114 -8.83 -33.75 -16.59
CA ASP A 114 -9.50 -33.29 -15.37
C ASP A 114 -9.55 -31.76 -15.31
N ARG A 115 -10.31 -31.17 -16.22
CA ARG A 115 -10.60 -29.73 -16.24
C ARG A 115 -11.47 -29.27 -15.08
N ARG A 116 -11.92 -30.20 -14.21
CA ARG A 116 -12.72 -29.91 -13.00
C ARG A 116 -11.88 -29.55 -11.79
N ALA A 117 -10.56 -29.76 -11.84
CA ALA A 117 -9.65 -29.62 -10.70
C ALA A 117 -9.04 -28.21 -10.54
N GLN A 118 -9.67 -27.15 -11.04
CA GLN A 118 -9.05 -25.81 -11.08
C GLN A 118 -9.25 -24.97 -9.80
N GLN A 119 -9.98 -25.43 -8.80
CA GLN A 119 -9.90 -24.89 -7.44
C GLN A 119 -9.98 -26.04 -6.45
N PRO A 120 -9.08 -26.07 -5.46
CA PRO A 120 -9.26 -27.00 -4.36
C PRO A 120 -10.59 -26.66 -3.67
N PRO A 121 -11.44 -27.67 -3.38
CA PRO A 121 -12.61 -27.46 -2.53
C PRO A 121 -12.24 -27.08 -1.10
N ASP A 122 -10.93 -26.91 -0.84
CA ASP A 122 -10.35 -26.94 0.50
C ASP A 122 -10.14 -25.55 1.09
N ASP A 123 -10.31 -24.45 0.33
CA ASP A 123 -10.10 -23.09 0.83
C ASP A 123 -11.44 -22.33 0.97
N ALA A 124 -11.67 -21.76 2.18
CA ALA A 124 -12.83 -20.91 2.49
C ALA A 124 -12.57 -19.42 2.27
N SER A 125 -11.33 -19.00 1.95
CA SER A 125 -10.99 -17.59 1.74
C SER A 125 -11.65 -17.00 0.50
N THR A 126 -11.94 -15.72 0.54
CA THR A 126 -12.41 -14.95 -0.60
C THR A 126 -11.25 -14.15 -1.21
N GLY A 127 -11.26 -13.98 -2.53
CA GLY A 127 -10.21 -13.20 -3.18
C GLY A 127 -10.09 -13.46 -4.68
N THR A 128 -9.03 -12.93 -5.25
CA THR A 128 -8.73 -12.98 -6.68
C THR A 128 -7.26 -13.32 -6.90
N THR A 129 -6.97 -14.15 -7.89
CA THR A 129 -5.61 -14.44 -8.34
C THR A 129 -5.41 -13.90 -9.75
N LEU A 130 -4.44 -13.01 -9.90
CA LEU A 130 -4.03 -12.45 -11.18
C LEU A 130 -2.75 -13.15 -11.62
N ARG A 131 -2.79 -13.78 -12.78
CA ARG A 131 -1.65 -14.46 -13.38
C ARG A 131 -0.94 -13.58 -14.38
N ARG A 132 0.30 -13.90 -14.67
CA ARG A 132 1.18 -13.16 -15.55
C ARG A 132 0.50 -12.70 -16.84
N ARG A 133 -0.20 -13.58 -17.57
CA ARG A 133 -0.86 -13.21 -18.83
C ARG A 133 -1.86 -12.07 -18.66
N LEU A 134 -2.61 -12.06 -17.57
CA LEU A 134 -3.56 -10.99 -17.28
C LEU A 134 -2.83 -9.72 -16.84
N ILE A 135 -1.79 -9.85 -16.00
CA ILE A 135 -0.95 -8.73 -15.54
C ILE A 135 -0.28 -8.01 -16.73
N GLU A 136 0.23 -8.77 -17.70
CA GLU A 136 0.91 -8.22 -18.88
C GLU A 136 -0.06 -7.63 -19.93
N ASN A 137 -1.27 -8.19 -20.05
CA ASN A 137 -2.20 -7.85 -21.14
C ASN A 137 -3.17 -6.72 -20.80
N LEU A 138 -3.53 -6.52 -19.53
CA LEU A 138 -4.46 -5.44 -19.17
C LEU A 138 -3.81 -4.06 -19.33
N PRO A 139 -4.57 -3.03 -19.76
CA PRO A 139 -4.07 -1.66 -19.82
C PRO A 139 -3.68 -1.20 -18.41
N ASN A 140 -2.44 -0.68 -18.30
CA ASN A 140 -1.87 -0.36 -17.00
C ASN A 140 -1.07 0.95 -17.03
N ASN A 141 -1.68 2.03 -16.56
CA ASN A 141 -1.08 3.35 -16.52
C ASN A 141 0.10 3.39 -15.54
N GLY A 142 1.30 3.75 -16.03
CA GLY A 142 2.53 3.77 -15.24
C GLY A 142 2.93 2.41 -14.69
N ARG A 143 2.44 1.31 -15.26
CA ARG A 143 2.70 -0.08 -14.86
C ARG A 143 2.50 -0.33 -13.36
N SER A 144 1.57 0.43 -12.74
CA SER A 144 1.22 0.30 -11.32
C SER A 144 0.40 -0.97 -11.06
N LEU A 145 0.65 -1.65 -9.95
CA LEU A 145 -0.14 -2.82 -9.52
C LEU A 145 -1.51 -2.43 -8.96
N LEU A 146 -1.69 -1.18 -8.56
CA LEU A 146 -2.89 -0.71 -7.87
C LEU A 146 -4.19 -0.93 -8.68
N PRO A 147 -4.26 -0.60 -9.99
CA PRO A 147 -5.44 -0.88 -10.80
C PRO A 147 -5.75 -2.37 -10.96
N LEU A 148 -4.74 -3.23 -10.84
CA LEU A 148 -4.92 -4.69 -10.89
C LEU A 148 -5.47 -5.24 -9.56
N ILE A 149 -5.02 -4.68 -8.44
CA ILE A 149 -5.50 -5.04 -7.10
C ILE A 149 -6.98 -4.67 -6.95
N GLU A 150 -7.40 -3.53 -7.52
CA GLU A 150 -8.80 -3.07 -7.52
C GLU A 150 -9.76 -4.04 -8.25
N ALA A 151 -9.26 -4.93 -9.09
CA ALA A 151 -10.10 -5.94 -9.76
C ALA A 151 -10.70 -6.98 -8.77
N ALA A 152 -10.15 -7.09 -7.56
CA ALA A 152 -10.71 -7.96 -6.52
C ALA A 152 -11.95 -7.31 -5.87
N PRO A 153 -13.03 -8.08 -5.61
CA PRO A 153 -14.22 -7.53 -4.97
C PRO A 153 -13.90 -7.04 -3.55
N GLY A 154 -14.51 -5.92 -3.17
CA GLY A 154 -14.30 -5.28 -1.85
C GLY A 154 -13.06 -4.39 -1.75
N VAL A 155 -12.27 -4.27 -2.82
CA VAL A 155 -11.15 -3.33 -2.90
C VAL A 155 -11.62 -1.99 -3.44
N VAL A 156 -11.19 -0.90 -2.80
CA VAL A 156 -11.51 0.47 -3.19
C VAL A 156 -10.24 1.32 -3.08
N ILE A 157 -9.84 1.97 -4.17
CA ILE A 157 -8.75 2.96 -4.15
C ILE A 157 -9.24 4.19 -3.40
N THR A 158 -8.50 4.58 -2.36
CA THR A 158 -8.85 5.69 -1.47
C THR A 158 -7.92 6.88 -1.69
N PRO A 159 -8.36 8.11 -1.38
CA PRO A 159 -7.45 9.23 -1.25
C PRO A 159 -6.37 8.89 -0.21
N ALA A 160 -5.12 9.21 -0.50
CA ALA A 160 -4.08 9.11 0.49
C ALA A 160 -4.32 10.16 1.58
N GLY A 161 -4.58 9.73 2.79
CA GLY A 161 -4.78 10.64 3.92
C GLY A 161 -3.45 11.16 4.47
N ASN A 162 -3.48 12.31 5.15
CA ASN A 162 -2.30 12.81 5.85
C ASN A 162 -1.77 11.76 6.83
N GLY A 163 -0.53 11.35 6.64
CA GLY A 163 0.15 10.38 7.48
C GLY A 163 -0.14 8.92 7.21
N GLU A 164 -0.98 8.57 6.23
CA GLU A 164 -1.26 7.18 5.85
C GLU A 164 -0.76 6.89 4.43
N VAL A 165 0.16 5.95 4.32
CA VAL A 165 0.79 5.53 3.05
C VAL A 165 -0.04 4.46 2.32
N GLY A 166 -1.22 4.11 2.82
CA GLY A 166 -2.10 3.15 2.19
C GLY A 166 -2.94 3.78 1.09
N GLN A 167 -3.06 3.11 -0.06
CA GLN A 167 -3.75 3.63 -1.23
C GLN A 167 -5.08 2.95 -1.52
N PHE A 168 -5.44 1.91 -0.76
CA PHE A 168 -6.68 1.18 -0.96
C PHE A 168 -7.19 0.55 0.34
N SER A 169 -8.50 0.56 0.48
CA SER A 169 -9.23 -0.17 1.51
C SER A 169 -9.64 -1.54 0.99
N VAL A 170 -9.61 -2.55 1.84
CA VAL A 170 -10.13 -3.89 1.56
C VAL A 170 -11.22 -4.20 2.55
N ASN A 171 -12.44 -4.45 2.07
CA ASN A 171 -13.62 -4.76 2.88
C ASN A 171 -13.81 -3.79 4.06
N GLY A 172 -13.68 -2.48 3.76
CA GLY A 172 -13.90 -1.43 4.76
C GLY A 172 -12.85 -1.38 5.88
N GLN A 173 -11.69 -2.00 5.70
CA GLN A 173 -10.56 -1.83 6.59
C GLN A 173 -9.71 -0.63 6.15
N ARG A 174 -9.01 -0.02 7.11
CA ARG A 174 -8.08 1.08 6.86
C ARG A 174 -7.02 0.69 5.84
N SER A 175 -6.53 1.64 5.07
CA SER A 175 -5.50 1.37 4.05
C SER A 175 -4.19 0.84 4.64
N ASN A 176 -3.82 1.23 5.85
CA ASN A 176 -2.64 0.74 6.56
C ASN A 176 -2.83 -0.65 7.23
N ALA A 177 -4.02 -1.24 7.14
CA ALA A 177 -4.30 -2.59 7.62
C ALA A 177 -4.02 -3.71 6.59
N ASN A 178 -3.52 -3.36 5.38
CA ASN A 178 -3.21 -4.33 4.34
C ASN A 178 -1.80 -4.92 4.51
N TYR A 179 -1.67 -6.23 4.39
CA TYR A 179 -0.39 -6.92 4.49
C TYR A 179 0.08 -7.45 3.14
N MET A 180 1.29 -7.07 2.77
CA MET A 180 1.91 -7.47 1.51
C MET A 180 3.11 -8.37 1.73
N THR A 181 3.24 -9.38 0.88
CA THR A 181 4.41 -10.27 0.86
C THR A 181 4.93 -10.43 -0.57
N VAL A 182 6.24 -10.57 -0.70
CA VAL A 182 6.90 -10.96 -1.96
C VAL A 182 7.75 -12.19 -1.69
N ASP A 183 7.52 -13.26 -2.44
CA ASP A 183 8.16 -14.57 -2.26
C ASP A 183 8.12 -15.08 -0.81
N GLY A 184 7.04 -14.76 -0.07
CA GLY A 184 6.78 -15.24 1.30
C GLY A 184 7.29 -14.35 2.42
N VAL A 185 8.03 -13.29 2.15
CA VAL A 185 8.51 -12.35 3.17
C VAL A 185 7.77 -11.03 3.10
N SER A 186 7.71 -10.33 4.23
CA SER A 186 6.99 -9.06 4.37
C SER A 186 7.55 -7.97 3.46
N ALA A 187 6.65 -7.28 2.74
CA ALA A 187 6.93 -6.06 1.99
C ALA A 187 6.43 -4.79 2.72
N ASN A 188 5.95 -4.90 3.96
CA ASN A 188 5.50 -3.79 4.80
C ASN A 188 6.68 -3.24 5.62
N PHE A 189 7.50 -2.41 5.00
CA PHE A 189 8.63 -1.74 5.66
C PHE A 189 8.81 -0.31 5.15
N ALA A 190 7.69 0.40 4.96
CA ALA A 190 7.71 1.80 4.56
C ALA A 190 8.53 2.63 5.55
N VAL A 191 9.33 3.53 5.01
CA VAL A 191 10.10 4.50 5.76
C VAL A 191 9.35 5.83 5.79
N ASN A 192 9.53 6.60 6.85
CA ASN A 192 9.08 7.99 6.87
C ASN A 192 9.81 8.77 5.76
N ASP A 193 9.06 9.51 4.96
CA ASP A 193 9.59 10.28 3.82
C ASP A 193 10.10 11.69 4.18
N GLY A 194 10.17 12.00 5.48
CA GLY A 194 10.56 13.32 5.96
C GLY A 194 9.39 14.30 6.05
N LEU A 195 8.18 13.92 5.63
CA LEU A 195 7.00 14.75 5.83
C LEU A 195 6.46 14.61 7.26
N PRO A 196 6.01 15.70 7.89
CA PRO A 196 5.39 15.64 9.20
C PRO A 196 4.19 14.69 9.19
N GLY A 197 4.14 13.76 10.14
CA GLY A 197 3.00 12.88 10.34
C GLY A 197 3.16 11.44 9.84
N GLN A 198 4.25 11.10 9.14
CA GLN A 198 4.51 9.71 8.77
C GLN A 198 5.43 9.00 9.77
N ALA A 199 4.96 7.91 10.33
CA ALA A 199 5.75 7.12 11.28
C ALA A 199 6.24 5.82 10.64
N PRO A 200 7.50 5.48 10.84
CA PRO A 200 8.00 4.15 10.52
C PRO A 200 7.34 3.15 11.47
N SER A 201 6.45 2.32 10.97
CA SER A 201 5.68 1.39 11.80
C SER A 201 5.72 -0.05 11.32
N GLY A 202 6.17 -0.31 10.09
CA GLY A 202 6.09 -1.64 9.50
C GLY A 202 4.66 -2.14 9.24
N SER A 203 3.66 -1.26 9.34
CA SER A 203 2.26 -1.57 8.99
C SER A 203 1.95 -1.27 7.53
N THR A 204 2.75 -0.44 6.86
CA THR A 204 2.50 0.00 5.50
C THR A 204 3.49 -0.60 4.50
N PRO A 205 3.08 -0.88 3.25
CA PRO A 205 4.00 -1.31 2.21
C PRO A 205 4.98 -0.19 1.85
N VAL A 206 6.18 -0.58 1.46
CA VAL A 206 7.15 0.39 0.92
C VAL A 206 6.74 0.79 -0.50
N LEU A 207 6.69 2.10 -0.74
CA LEU A 207 6.36 2.68 -2.05
C LEU A 207 7.60 3.31 -2.67
N THR A 208 7.57 3.53 -4.00
CA THR A 208 8.55 4.37 -4.69
C THR A 208 8.28 5.85 -4.41
N ALA A 209 9.22 6.72 -4.75
CA ALA A 209 9.01 8.17 -4.68
C ALA A 209 7.84 8.66 -5.57
N LEU A 210 7.44 7.87 -6.58
CA LEU A 210 6.28 8.11 -7.43
C LEU A 210 4.97 7.54 -6.82
N GLY A 211 5.03 6.93 -5.64
CA GLY A 211 3.90 6.34 -4.95
C GLY A 211 3.46 4.97 -5.48
N SER A 212 4.24 4.32 -6.34
CA SER A 212 3.91 3.00 -6.88
C SER A 212 4.42 1.87 -5.97
N MET A 213 3.79 0.69 -6.08
CA MET A 213 4.17 -0.52 -5.34
C MET A 213 5.31 -1.31 -6.01
N GLN A 214 5.94 -0.76 -7.04
CA GLN A 214 7.04 -1.39 -7.78
C GLN A 214 8.35 -1.44 -6.99
N THR A 215 8.37 -0.97 -5.76
CA THR A 215 9.56 -0.86 -4.91
C THR A 215 10.25 -2.19 -4.65
N VAL A 216 9.48 -3.25 -4.38
CA VAL A 216 10.03 -4.58 -4.04
C VAL A 216 10.04 -5.51 -5.26
N VAL A 217 9.14 -5.26 -6.22
CA VAL A 217 9.00 -6.10 -7.42
C VAL A 217 8.41 -5.29 -8.57
N SER A 218 9.08 -5.27 -9.71
CA SER A 218 8.55 -4.70 -10.95
C SER A 218 7.49 -5.62 -11.56
N VAL A 219 6.58 -5.04 -12.37
CA VAL A 219 5.58 -5.82 -13.13
C VAL A 219 6.24 -6.88 -14.00
N GLU A 220 7.44 -6.60 -14.56
CA GLU A 220 8.19 -7.53 -15.40
C GLU A 220 8.69 -8.76 -14.63
N ALA A 221 8.95 -8.62 -13.33
CA ALA A 221 9.41 -9.71 -12.47
C ALA A 221 8.27 -10.53 -11.87
N LEU A 222 6.99 -10.15 -12.05
CA LEU A 222 5.87 -10.85 -11.45
C LEU A 222 5.42 -12.08 -12.25
N GLU A 223 5.15 -13.17 -11.54
CA GLU A 223 4.48 -14.36 -12.06
C GLU A 223 3.00 -14.38 -11.68
N GLU A 224 2.70 -14.07 -10.42
CA GLU A 224 1.36 -14.13 -9.86
C GLU A 224 1.16 -13.11 -8.74
N VAL A 225 -0.05 -12.55 -8.66
CA VAL A 225 -0.51 -11.74 -7.53
C VAL A 225 -1.79 -12.36 -6.98
N GLN A 226 -1.78 -12.74 -5.71
CA GLN A 226 -2.95 -13.23 -4.99
C GLN A 226 -3.45 -12.16 -4.04
N ILE A 227 -4.72 -11.83 -4.13
CA ILE A 227 -5.39 -10.87 -3.28
C ILE A 227 -6.46 -11.63 -2.50
N ARG A 228 -6.25 -11.83 -1.19
CA ARG A 228 -7.22 -12.43 -0.29
C ARG A 228 -7.89 -11.32 0.50
N THR A 229 -9.20 -11.30 0.50
CA THR A 229 -9.98 -10.17 1.06
C THR A 229 -10.71 -10.52 2.35
N SER A 230 -10.93 -11.82 2.65
CA SER A 230 -11.58 -12.25 3.91
C SER A 230 -11.22 -13.69 4.25
N THR A 231 -11.38 -14.05 5.52
CA THR A 231 -11.27 -15.43 6.10
C THR A 231 -10.02 -16.20 5.67
N THR A 232 -8.87 -15.52 5.74
CA THR A 232 -7.59 -16.13 5.40
C THR A 232 -7.18 -17.21 6.43
N PRO A 233 -6.50 -18.31 6.01
CA PRO A 233 -5.99 -19.35 6.90
C PRO A 233 -5.07 -18.81 8.00
N ALA A 234 -4.83 -19.63 9.07
CA ALA A 234 -4.06 -19.19 10.25
C ALA A 234 -2.60 -18.86 9.96
N GLU A 235 -2.07 -19.35 8.87
CA GLU A 235 -0.74 -18.97 8.37
C GLU A 235 -0.62 -17.48 8.00
N PHE A 236 -1.70 -16.82 7.58
CA PHE A 236 -1.72 -15.39 7.29
C PHE A 236 -2.13 -14.58 8.52
N GLY A 237 -1.60 -13.38 8.69
CA GLY A 237 -1.93 -12.54 9.86
C GLY A 237 -1.18 -11.22 9.86
N ARG A 238 -0.98 -10.68 11.01
CA ARG A 238 -0.31 -9.42 11.36
C ARG A 238 -1.11 -8.16 11.08
N LEU A 239 -2.00 -8.16 10.10
CA LEU A 239 -2.88 -7.04 9.78
C LEU A 239 -4.26 -7.59 9.44
N ALA A 240 -5.29 -6.80 9.73
CA ALA A 240 -6.69 -7.21 9.62
C ALA A 240 -7.31 -6.92 8.24
N GLY A 241 -6.59 -6.28 7.33
CA GLY A 241 -7.06 -5.96 5.97
C GLY A 241 -6.79 -7.06 4.95
N GLY A 242 -6.60 -6.66 3.70
CA GLY A 242 -6.28 -7.56 2.61
C GLY A 242 -4.89 -8.18 2.75
N GLN A 243 -4.77 -9.45 2.34
CA GLN A 243 -3.50 -10.17 2.25
C GLN A 243 -3.10 -10.26 0.77
N ILE A 244 -2.08 -9.50 0.37
CA ILE A 244 -1.59 -9.44 -1.01
C ILE A 244 -0.27 -10.19 -1.09
N SER A 245 -0.27 -11.32 -1.79
CA SER A 245 0.91 -12.16 -1.96
C SER A 245 1.38 -12.10 -3.40
N MET A 246 2.62 -11.68 -3.61
CA MET A 246 3.27 -11.56 -4.91
C MET A 246 4.35 -12.62 -5.06
N THR A 247 4.33 -13.34 -6.18
CA THR A 247 5.33 -14.36 -6.50
C THR A 247 6.13 -13.90 -7.70
N THR A 248 7.46 -13.98 -7.60
CA THR A 248 8.35 -13.55 -8.68
C THR A 248 8.68 -14.68 -9.65
N ARG A 249 9.03 -14.28 -10.88
CA ARG A 249 9.46 -15.18 -11.96
C ARG A 249 10.76 -15.88 -11.63
N SER A 250 10.93 -17.01 -12.26
CA SER A 250 12.16 -17.81 -12.28
C SER A 250 12.53 -18.20 -13.71
N GLY A 251 13.77 -18.59 -13.93
CA GLY A 251 14.19 -19.15 -15.20
C GLY A 251 13.56 -20.50 -15.55
N SER A 252 13.73 -20.95 -16.77
CA SER A 252 13.25 -22.24 -17.31
C SER A 252 14.37 -22.99 -18.02
N ASN A 253 14.08 -24.17 -18.61
CA ASN A 253 15.04 -24.93 -19.41
C ASN A 253 15.38 -24.28 -20.77
N ASP A 254 14.58 -23.33 -21.21
CA ASP A 254 14.80 -22.52 -22.40
C ASP A 254 15.20 -21.08 -22.00
N VAL A 255 16.15 -20.52 -22.73
CA VAL A 255 16.47 -19.10 -22.57
C VAL A 255 15.32 -18.29 -23.16
N HIS A 256 14.84 -17.33 -22.38
CA HIS A 256 13.74 -16.47 -22.76
C HIS A 256 13.90 -15.08 -22.15
N GLY A 257 13.42 -14.09 -22.84
CA GLY A 257 13.52 -12.72 -22.37
C GLY A 257 12.55 -11.77 -23.06
N SER A 258 12.60 -10.53 -22.64
CA SER A 258 11.89 -9.44 -23.29
C SER A 258 12.67 -8.13 -23.20
N LEU A 259 12.49 -7.30 -24.21
CA LEU A 259 12.86 -5.88 -24.23
C LEU A 259 11.57 -5.09 -24.47
N PHE A 260 11.38 -3.99 -23.77
CA PHE A 260 10.19 -3.18 -23.95
C PHE A 260 10.46 -1.69 -23.78
N GLU A 261 9.62 -0.90 -24.43
CA GLU A 261 9.55 0.56 -24.31
C GLU A 261 8.09 0.98 -24.34
N TYR A 262 7.67 1.81 -23.37
CA TYR A 262 6.38 2.50 -23.33
C TYR A 262 6.63 4.01 -23.43
N LEU A 263 5.95 4.64 -24.37
CA LEU A 263 6.07 6.06 -24.66
C LEU A 263 4.75 6.76 -24.41
N ARG A 264 4.81 7.88 -23.69
CA ARG A 264 3.67 8.77 -23.48
C ARG A 264 4.06 10.22 -23.71
N ASN A 265 3.21 10.95 -24.42
CA ASN A 265 3.41 12.35 -24.75
C ASN A 265 2.07 13.08 -24.70
N GLU A 266 2.03 14.24 -24.04
CA GLU A 266 0.85 15.08 -23.88
C GLU A 266 0.13 15.44 -25.18
N LYS A 267 0.82 15.43 -26.32
CA LYS A 267 0.23 15.75 -27.64
C LYS A 267 -0.91 14.79 -28.00
N LEU A 268 -0.88 13.58 -27.48
CA LEU A 268 -1.89 12.55 -27.68
C LEU A 268 -2.99 12.56 -26.60
N ASP A 269 -2.77 13.26 -25.49
CA ASP A 269 -3.66 13.29 -24.35
C ASP A 269 -4.77 14.37 -24.55
N ALA A 270 -5.90 14.20 -23.86
CA ALA A 270 -6.88 15.26 -23.69
C ALA A 270 -6.44 16.25 -22.61
N ASN A 271 -6.94 17.49 -22.66
CA ASN A 271 -6.75 18.43 -21.57
C ASN A 271 -7.72 18.09 -20.42
N ASN A 272 -7.37 18.43 -19.19
CA ASN A 272 -8.27 18.23 -18.07
C ASN A 272 -9.41 19.27 -18.09
N TRP A 273 -10.53 18.95 -17.42
CA TRP A 273 -11.73 19.79 -17.42
C TRP A 273 -11.44 21.21 -16.89
N PHE A 274 -10.67 21.34 -15.79
CA PHE A 274 -10.37 22.63 -15.15
C PHE A 274 -9.49 23.52 -16.03
N SER A 275 -8.49 22.93 -16.70
CA SER A 275 -7.69 23.69 -17.66
C SER A 275 -8.51 24.14 -18.86
N ASN A 276 -9.41 23.30 -19.38
CA ASN A 276 -10.30 23.66 -20.48
C ASN A 276 -11.26 24.79 -20.08
N SER A 277 -11.90 24.71 -18.91
CA SER A 277 -12.83 25.73 -18.43
C SER A 277 -12.14 27.08 -18.19
N ALA A 278 -10.86 27.07 -17.84
CA ALA A 278 -10.04 28.26 -17.67
C ALA A 278 -9.35 28.74 -18.97
N GLY A 279 -9.59 28.09 -20.12
CA GLY A 279 -8.92 28.42 -21.38
C GLY A 279 -7.41 28.14 -21.39
N LEU A 280 -6.92 27.31 -20.46
CA LEU A 280 -5.50 26.99 -20.33
C LEU A 280 -5.09 25.85 -21.26
N PRO A 281 -3.86 25.86 -21.79
CA PRO A 281 -3.32 24.77 -22.60
C PRO A 281 -3.13 23.50 -21.74
N ARG A 282 -3.00 22.35 -22.42
CA ARG A 282 -2.63 21.09 -21.76
C ARG A 282 -1.30 21.21 -21.03
N SER A 283 -1.23 20.61 -19.85
CA SER A 283 0.03 20.50 -19.13
C SER A 283 0.98 19.55 -19.88
N PRO A 284 2.19 19.99 -20.20
CA PRO A 284 3.17 19.13 -20.88
C PRO A 284 3.51 17.90 -20.03
N LEU A 285 3.67 16.75 -20.72
CA LEU A 285 4.07 15.50 -20.08
C LEU A 285 4.86 14.65 -21.06
N ARG A 286 5.99 14.10 -20.59
CA ARG A 286 6.75 13.09 -21.31
C ARG A 286 7.13 11.98 -20.34
N ALA A 287 6.73 10.76 -20.67
CA ALA A 287 7.12 9.59 -19.91
C ALA A 287 7.70 8.53 -20.83
N ASN A 288 8.80 7.95 -20.39
CA ASN A 288 9.45 6.78 -20.98
C ASN A 288 9.54 5.72 -19.91
N ASP A 289 9.05 4.51 -20.18
CA ASP A 289 9.16 3.36 -19.30
C ASP A 289 9.71 2.20 -20.13
N PHE A 290 10.95 1.84 -19.87
CA PHE A 290 11.66 0.84 -20.63
C PHE A 290 12.31 -0.19 -19.74
N GLY A 291 12.58 -1.36 -20.31
CA GLY A 291 13.24 -2.40 -19.53
C GLY A 291 13.53 -3.66 -20.29
N ALA A 292 14.11 -4.58 -19.54
CA ALA A 292 14.52 -5.87 -20.04
C ALA A 292 14.29 -6.96 -19.01
N SER A 293 14.04 -8.17 -19.50
CA SER A 293 14.12 -9.37 -18.67
C SER A 293 14.82 -10.50 -19.41
N LEU A 294 15.55 -11.34 -18.65
CA LEU A 294 16.24 -12.50 -19.17
C LEU A 294 16.17 -13.63 -18.15
N GLY A 295 15.80 -14.82 -18.59
CA GLY A 295 15.81 -16.02 -17.76
C GLY A 295 16.19 -17.24 -18.56
N GLY A 296 16.76 -18.24 -17.87
CA GLY A 296 17.19 -19.46 -18.51
C GLY A 296 17.88 -20.42 -17.55
N PRO A 297 18.41 -21.54 -18.05
CA PRO A 297 19.13 -22.50 -17.25
C PRO A 297 20.63 -22.12 -17.16
N ILE A 298 21.21 -22.22 -15.96
CA ILE A 298 22.65 -22.35 -15.77
C ILE A 298 23.02 -23.83 -15.95
N TRP A 299 22.22 -24.72 -15.32
CA TRP A 299 22.24 -26.17 -15.56
C TRP A 299 20.81 -26.65 -15.80
N LYS A 300 20.56 -27.27 -16.92
CA LYS A 300 19.22 -27.78 -17.27
C LYS A 300 18.69 -28.67 -16.15
N ASP A 301 17.39 -28.53 -15.86
CA ASP A 301 16.64 -29.24 -14.82
C ASP A 301 17.09 -28.99 -13.39
N LYS A 302 18.19 -28.24 -13.14
CA LYS A 302 18.75 -28.03 -11.81
C LYS A 302 18.85 -26.55 -11.38
N THR A 303 19.56 -25.74 -12.19
CA THR A 303 19.85 -24.36 -11.79
C THR A 303 19.35 -23.38 -12.82
N PHE A 304 18.58 -22.40 -12.35
CA PHE A 304 17.95 -21.42 -13.20
C PHE A 304 18.24 -20.01 -12.68
N PHE A 305 18.30 -19.06 -13.61
CA PHE A 305 18.40 -17.64 -13.28
C PHE A 305 17.25 -16.86 -13.92
N PHE A 306 16.90 -15.76 -13.31
CA PHE A 306 16.01 -14.75 -13.87
C PHE A 306 16.47 -13.36 -13.42
N GLY A 307 16.64 -12.45 -14.38
CA GLY A 307 16.96 -11.04 -14.14
C GLY A 307 15.96 -10.13 -14.80
N SER A 308 15.68 -8.99 -14.18
CA SER A 308 14.84 -7.94 -14.75
C SER A 308 15.36 -6.56 -14.37
N TYR A 309 15.17 -5.62 -15.29
CA TYR A 309 15.39 -4.20 -15.09
C TYR A 309 14.21 -3.41 -15.68
N GLU A 310 13.76 -2.37 -14.98
CA GLU A 310 12.72 -1.44 -15.43
C GLU A 310 13.12 -0.02 -15.02
N GLY A 311 13.10 0.90 -15.98
CA GLY A 311 13.42 2.31 -15.80
C GLY A 311 12.28 3.20 -16.25
N LEU A 312 11.67 3.97 -15.34
CA LEU A 312 10.61 4.94 -15.64
C LEU A 312 11.16 6.36 -15.43
N TYR A 313 11.09 7.19 -16.47
CA TYR A 313 11.48 8.59 -16.45
C TYR A 313 10.32 9.47 -16.86
N LEU A 314 9.93 10.37 -15.96
CA LEU A 314 8.81 11.30 -16.13
C LEU A 314 9.31 12.74 -16.10
N ARG A 315 8.87 13.56 -17.05
CA ARG A 315 9.05 15.02 -17.07
C ARG A 315 7.70 15.69 -17.21
N GLN A 316 7.41 16.60 -16.29
CA GLN A 316 6.18 17.40 -16.25
C GLN A 316 6.55 18.89 -16.20
N PRO A 317 6.81 19.54 -17.36
CA PRO A 317 6.97 20.98 -17.39
C PRO A 317 5.67 21.67 -16.98
N PHE A 318 5.78 22.77 -16.25
CA PHE A 318 4.64 23.61 -15.88
C PHE A 318 5.05 25.07 -15.88
N THR A 319 4.09 25.96 -16.03
CA THR A 319 4.30 27.40 -15.94
C THR A 319 4.03 27.85 -14.52
N LEU A 320 5.07 28.35 -13.89
CA LEU A 320 4.98 29.02 -12.61
C LEU A 320 4.53 30.45 -12.82
N ARG A 321 3.53 30.90 -12.06
CA ARG A 321 3.12 32.32 -11.98
C ARG A 321 3.01 32.69 -10.52
N ASP A 322 3.74 33.70 -10.11
CA ASP A 322 3.71 34.16 -8.71
C ASP A 322 4.19 35.60 -8.56
N SER A 323 4.12 36.12 -7.34
CA SER A 323 4.58 37.44 -6.99
C SER A 323 6.00 37.39 -6.41
N VAL A 324 6.83 38.29 -6.84
CA VAL A 324 8.20 38.50 -6.35
C VAL A 324 8.43 39.96 -6.03
N PRO A 325 9.40 40.32 -5.17
CA PRO A 325 9.74 41.71 -4.92
C PRO A 325 10.13 42.46 -6.21
N SER A 326 9.57 43.65 -6.43
CA SER A 326 9.87 44.45 -7.60
C SER A 326 11.33 44.92 -7.60
N ASN A 327 11.88 45.22 -8.80
CA ASN A 327 13.24 45.78 -8.89
C ASN A 327 13.36 47.17 -8.23
N ALA A 328 12.29 47.98 -8.26
CA ALA A 328 12.23 49.25 -7.58
C ALA A 328 12.34 49.08 -6.06
N TYR A 329 11.60 48.14 -5.49
CA TYR A 329 11.67 47.81 -4.06
C TYR A 329 13.09 47.32 -3.67
N ARG A 330 13.69 46.44 -4.49
CA ARG A 330 15.01 45.88 -4.23
C ARG A 330 16.10 46.98 -4.11
N GLN A 331 16.00 48.01 -4.94
CA GLN A 331 16.96 49.14 -4.96
C GLN A 331 16.82 50.07 -3.73
N GLN A 332 15.65 50.11 -3.12
CA GLN A 332 15.32 50.92 -1.96
C GLN A 332 15.42 50.17 -0.64
N ALA A 333 15.52 48.84 -0.71
CA ALA A 333 15.53 47.98 0.47
C ALA A 333 16.79 48.16 1.32
N PRO A 334 16.67 48.12 2.66
CA PRO A 334 17.83 48.16 3.55
C PRO A 334 18.81 47.00 3.28
N PRO A 335 20.12 47.22 3.46
CA PRO A 335 21.13 46.18 3.19
C PRO A 335 20.91 44.88 3.94
N ILE A 336 20.31 44.92 5.12
CA ILE A 336 20.05 43.72 5.95
C ILE A 336 19.10 42.73 5.29
N VAL A 337 18.24 43.16 4.39
CA VAL A 337 17.29 42.28 3.68
C VAL A 337 17.72 42.00 2.25
N SER A 338 18.83 42.58 1.77
CA SER A 338 19.27 42.39 0.38
C SER A 338 19.51 40.92 0.01
N ASP A 339 20.14 40.16 0.90
CA ASP A 339 20.42 38.72 0.68
C ASP A 339 19.12 37.90 0.59
N PHE A 340 18.11 38.21 1.39
CA PHE A 340 16.81 37.63 1.29
C PHE A 340 16.10 37.98 -0.02
N LEU A 341 16.14 39.23 -0.43
CA LEU A 341 15.58 39.69 -1.69
C LEU A 341 16.29 39.09 -2.90
N ALA A 342 17.61 38.86 -2.79
CA ALA A 342 18.40 38.19 -3.83
C ALA A 342 18.00 36.72 -4.04
N ALA A 343 17.39 36.07 -3.04
CA ALA A 343 16.84 34.74 -3.20
C ALA A 343 15.71 34.69 -4.23
N TYR A 344 14.99 35.81 -4.45
CA TYR A 344 13.91 35.90 -5.41
C TYR A 344 14.41 36.26 -6.81
N PRO A 345 13.99 35.56 -7.88
CA PRO A 345 14.28 36.00 -9.25
C PRO A 345 13.61 37.33 -9.54
N ALA A 346 14.11 38.03 -10.57
CA ALA A 346 13.48 39.24 -11.03
C ALA A 346 12.10 38.97 -11.65
N GLY A 347 11.12 39.81 -11.36
CA GLY A 347 9.83 39.74 -12.01
C GLY A 347 9.94 40.12 -13.50
N ASN A 348 9.12 39.49 -14.33
CA ASN A 348 9.08 39.72 -15.78
C ASN A 348 7.65 40.08 -16.30
N GLY A 349 6.76 40.38 -15.38
CA GLY A 349 5.39 40.81 -15.66
C GLY A 349 4.99 42.11 -14.96
N PRO A 350 3.67 42.42 -14.91
CA PRO A 350 3.16 43.65 -14.31
C PRO A 350 3.69 43.90 -12.87
N VAL A 351 3.93 45.15 -12.56
CA VAL A 351 4.37 45.61 -11.22
C VAL A 351 3.16 46.24 -10.52
N THR A 352 2.93 45.87 -9.28
CA THR A 352 1.90 46.43 -8.42
C THR A 352 2.52 46.73 -7.06
N ALA A 353 2.67 47.97 -6.72
CA ALA A 353 3.41 48.45 -5.53
C ALA A 353 4.83 47.85 -5.46
N ASP A 354 5.17 47.22 -4.35
CA ASP A 354 6.48 46.59 -4.09
C ASP A 354 6.66 45.22 -4.74
N MET A 355 5.66 44.71 -5.45
CA MET A 355 5.61 43.38 -6.05
C MET A 355 5.62 43.42 -7.57
N ALA A 356 6.26 42.45 -8.19
CA ALA A 356 6.21 42.19 -9.63
C ALA A 356 5.74 40.77 -9.87
N GLN A 357 5.03 40.53 -10.98
CA GLN A 357 4.66 39.19 -11.39
C GLN A 357 5.88 38.48 -11.99
N LEU A 358 6.10 37.23 -11.59
CA LEU A 358 7.03 36.29 -12.20
C LEU A 358 6.25 35.23 -12.97
N THR A 359 6.63 35.02 -14.24
CA THR A 359 6.21 33.88 -15.02
C THR A 359 7.44 33.10 -15.48
N ALA A 360 7.58 31.84 -15.07
CA ALA A 360 8.72 31.00 -15.41
C ALA A 360 8.28 29.59 -15.85
N ALA A 361 8.96 29.05 -16.84
CA ALA A 361 8.77 27.65 -17.23
C ALA A 361 9.69 26.77 -16.39
N VAL A 362 9.11 25.82 -15.70
CA VAL A 362 9.81 24.87 -14.80
C VAL A 362 9.47 23.44 -15.16
N SER A 363 10.31 22.50 -14.82
CA SER A 363 10.06 21.09 -15.09
C SER A 363 10.26 20.25 -13.83
N ARG A 364 9.22 19.50 -13.46
CA ARG A 364 9.32 18.45 -12.43
C ARG A 364 9.81 17.15 -13.06
N ARG A 365 10.84 16.60 -12.47
CA ARG A 365 11.46 15.35 -12.91
C ARG A 365 11.18 14.25 -11.91
N SER A 366 10.86 13.05 -12.40
CA SER A 366 10.76 11.87 -11.56
C SER A 366 11.39 10.70 -12.27
N ALA A 367 12.01 9.81 -11.51
CA ALA A 367 12.67 8.63 -12.03
C ALA A 367 12.48 7.44 -11.08
N LEU A 368 12.39 6.26 -11.66
CA LEU A 368 12.39 4.98 -10.98
C LEU A 368 13.32 4.05 -11.74
N ASN A 369 14.19 3.34 -11.02
CA ASN A 369 15.00 2.25 -11.56
C ASN A 369 14.79 1.01 -10.67
N SER A 370 14.25 -0.05 -11.21
CA SER A 370 13.99 -1.29 -10.49
C SER A 370 14.78 -2.44 -11.10
N SER A 371 15.67 -3.02 -10.31
CA SER A 371 16.51 -4.15 -10.68
C SER A 371 16.23 -5.35 -9.80
N SER A 372 16.19 -6.54 -10.36
CA SER A 372 16.02 -7.79 -9.61
C SER A 372 16.72 -8.95 -10.28
N VAL A 373 17.39 -9.76 -9.47
CA VAL A 373 18.03 -11.02 -9.90
C VAL A 373 17.58 -12.13 -8.97
N ARG A 374 17.19 -13.28 -9.55
CA ARG A 374 16.78 -14.49 -8.83
C ARG A 374 17.54 -15.70 -9.35
N LEU A 375 18.00 -16.54 -8.45
CA LEU A 375 18.60 -17.82 -8.71
C LEU A 375 17.78 -18.91 -8.01
N ASP A 376 17.44 -19.96 -8.73
CA ASP A 376 16.73 -21.13 -8.20
C ASP A 376 17.60 -22.38 -8.44
N HIS A 377 17.76 -23.22 -7.44
CA HIS A 377 18.51 -24.46 -7.55
C HIS A 377 17.76 -25.64 -6.94
N THR A 378 17.67 -26.72 -7.71
CA THR A 378 17.16 -28.03 -7.28
C THR A 378 18.32 -28.92 -6.92
N LEU A 379 18.61 -29.07 -5.64
CA LEU A 379 19.72 -29.93 -5.16
C LEU A 379 19.43 -31.39 -5.49
N ASN A 380 18.23 -31.86 -5.19
CA ASN A 380 17.71 -33.19 -5.46
C ASN A 380 16.18 -33.20 -5.44
N SER A 381 15.54 -34.36 -5.53
CA SER A 381 14.08 -34.49 -5.48
C SER A 381 13.45 -34.03 -4.15
N LYS A 382 14.23 -33.89 -3.07
CA LYS A 382 13.76 -33.53 -1.73
C LYS A 382 14.09 -32.08 -1.34
N ALA A 383 15.05 -31.43 -1.99
CA ALA A 383 15.54 -30.12 -1.54
C ALA A 383 15.69 -29.14 -2.70
N GLN A 384 15.11 -27.96 -2.52
CA GLN A 384 15.23 -26.83 -3.44
C GLN A 384 15.47 -25.56 -2.65
N PHE A 385 16.22 -24.63 -3.23
CA PHE A 385 16.40 -23.30 -2.69
C PHE A 385 16.38 -22.23 -3.76
N PHE A 386 16.08 -21.02 -3.36
CA PHE A 386 16.23 -19.84 -4.20
C PHE A 386 16.82 -18.68 -3.39
N VAL A 387 17.43 -17.78 -4.12
CA VAL A 387 17.84 -16.47 -3.61
C VAL A 387 17.43 -15.41 -4.62
N ARG A 388 16.88 -14.30 -4.12
CA ARG A 388 16.52 -13.13 -4.90
C ARG A 388 17.08 -11.87 -4.26
N GLY A 389 17.83 -11.06 -5.04
CA GLY A 389 18.22 -9.70 -4.69
C GLY A 389 17.44 -8.68 -5.49
N TYR A 390 17.18 -7.50 -4.93
CA TYR A 390 16.57 -6.38 -5.63
C TYR A 390 17.10 -5.05 -5.11
N ASP A 391 17.07 -4.04 -5.99
CA ASP A 391 17.39 -2.65 -5.69
C ASP A 391 16.49 -1.74 -6.51
N THR A 392 15.87 -0.76 -5.85
CA THR A 392 14.89 0.13 -6.47
C THR A 392 15.04 1.56 -5.96
N PRO A 393 16.05 2.31 -6.47
CA PRO A 393 16.12 3.74 -6.24
C PRO A 393 15.04 4.48 -7.06
N SER A 394 14.46 5.50 -6.46
CA SER A 394 13.47 6.36 -7.10
C SER A 394 13.58 7.79 -6.60
N THR A 395 13.22 8.75 -7.47
CA THR A 395 13.20 10.17 -7.16
C THR A 395 11.93 10.80 -7.69
N ALA A 396 11.38 11.77 -6.95
CA ALA A 396 10.26 12.54 -7.42
C ALA A 396 10.38 13.99 -6.96
N GLN A 397 10.22 14.94 -7.87
CA GLN A 397 10.12 16.35 -7.59
C GLN A 397 8.64 16.71 -7.46
N GLY A 398 8.26 17.29 -6.32
CA GLY A 398 6.91 17.71 -6.00
C GLY A 398 6.73 19.22 -6.00
N SER A 399 5.51 19.66 -5.71
CA SER A 399 5.22 21.05 -5.35
C SER A 399 5.94 21.28 -4.02
N GLY A 400 7.10 21.95 -4.10
CA GLY A 400 7.94 22.17 -2.95
C GLY A 400 7.49 23.34 -2.10
N ALA A 401 8.25 23.58 -1.07
CA ALA A 401 7.98 24.58 -0.07
C ALA A 401 8.12 26.03 -0.60
N SER A 402 8.66 26.26 -1.78
CA SER A 402 8.81 27.63 -2.32
C SER A 402 8.90 27.67 -3.84
N LEU A 403 8.80 28.89 -4.41
CA LEU A 403 9.06 29.19 -5.82
C LEU A 403 10.49 28.86 -6.27
N PHE A 404 11.43 28.84 -5.35
CA PHE A 404 12.86 28.79 -5.63
C PHE A 404 13.45 27.42 -5.43
N SER A 405 12.73 26.58 -4.71
CA SER A 405 13.13 25.21 -4.44
C SER A 405 11.96 24.26 -4.58
N GLN A 406 12.19 23.18 -5.27
CA GLN A 406 11.28 22.02 -5.30
C GLN A 406 11.70 21.04 -4.23
N GLY A 407 10.72 20.49 -3.52
CA GLY A 407 10.96 19.30 -2.74
C GLY A 407 11.32 18.13 -3.65
N GLN A 408 12.45 17.50 -3.40
CA GLN A 408 12.86 16.26 -4.05
C GLN A 408 12.90 15.14 -3.04
N LEU A 409 12.00 14.18 -3.17
CA LEU A 409 12.06 12.94 -2.43
C LEU A 409 12.95 11.95 -3.17
N ASN A 410 13.99 11.48 -2.50
CA ASN A 410 14.82 10.37 -2.92
C ASN A 410 14.46 9.17 -2.04
N LEU A 411 13.88 8.13 -2.64
CA LEU A 411 13.45 6.93 -1.95
C LEU A 411 14.11 5.72 -2.58
N GLY A 412 14.81 4.94 -1.77
CA GLY A 412 15.46 3.72 -2.21
C GLY A 412 15.06 2.56 -1.32
N ALA A 413 14.84 1.39 -1.93
CA ALA A 413 14.64 0.16 -1.20
C ALA A 413 15.45 -0.96 -1.85
N TYR A 414 16.17 -1.69 -1.02
CA TYR A 414 16.89 -2.88 -1.47
C TYR A 414 16.73 -4.02 -0.48
N GLY A 415 16.94 -5.24 -0.94
CA GLY A 415 16.85 -6.40 -0.05
C GLY A 415 17.22 -7.70 -0.71
N VAL A 416 17.29 -8.71 0.13
CA VAL A 416 17.54 -10.11 -0.25
C VAL A 416 16.46 -10.99 0.36
N THR A 417 15.91 -11.87 -0.46
CA THR A 417 15.01 -12.94 -0.02
C THR A 417 15.63 -14.28 -0.36
N ALA A 418 15.71 -15.18 0.61
CA ALA A 418 16.14 -16.55 0.39
C ALA A 418 15.05 -17.52 0.83
N GLY A 419 14.96 -18.65 0.16
CA GLY A 419 14.00 -19.69 0.52
C GLY A 419 14.53 -21.10 0.29
N VAL A 420 14.13 -22.02 1.16
CA VAL A 420 14.44 -23.45 1.07
C VAL A 420 13.13 -24.23 1.17
N ASN A 421 12.92 -25.20 0.31
CA ASN A 421 11.80 -26.12 0.35
C ASN A 421 12.32 -27.55 0.47
N LEU A 422 11.83 -28.27 1.48
CA LEU A 422 12.28 -29.62 1.80
C LEU A 422 11.11 -30.61 1.82
N ALA A 423 11.23 -31.73 1.14
CA ALA A 423 10.44 -32.92 1.39
C ALA A 423 11.16 -33.83 2.40
N LEU A 424 10.88 -33.65 3.67
CA LEU A 424 11.46 -34.48 4.75
C LEU A 424 11.02 -35.94 4.62
N SER A 425 9.79 -36.16 4.16
CA SER A 425 9.23 -37.47 3.81
C SER A 425 8.12 -37.31 2.76
N ALA A 426 7.55 -38.41 2.27
CA ALA A 426 6.37 -38.38 1.41
C ALA A 426 5.11 -37.76 2.08
N ARG A 427 5.17 -37.44 3.37
CA ARG A 427 4.07 -36.86 4.15
C ARG A 427 4.40 -35.55 4.83
N THR A 428 5.68 -35.22 4.91
CA THR A 428 6.16 -34.06 5.68
C THR A 428 6.94 -33.17 4.77
N LEU A 429 6.39 -31.99 4.53
CA LEU A 429 6.99 -30.91 3.75
C LEU A 429 7.40 -29.79 4.68
N ASN A 430 8.46 -29.13 4.33
CA ASN A 430 9.00 -28.04 5.08
C ASN A 430 9.43 -26.92 4.14
N ASP A 431 9.18 -25.67 4.51
CA ASP A 431 9.39 -24.51 3.66
C ASP A 431 9.88 -23.27 4.44
N PHE A 432 11.11 -22.79 4.17
CA PHE A 432 11.78 -21.63 4.82
C PHE A 432 11.91 -20.40 3.97
N ARG A 433 11.72 -19.27 4.60
CA ARG A 433 11.98 -17.96 4.02
C ARG A 433 12.74 -17.08 4.99
N PHE A 434 13.73 -16.46 4.46
CA PHE A 434 14.51 -15.42 5.10
C PHE A 434 14.43 -14.17 4.24
N GLY A 435 14.14 -13.04 4.84
CA GLY A 435 14.14 -11.73 4.19
C GLY A 435 14.95 -10.73 5.00
N TYR A 436 15.82 -10.01 4.31
CA TYR A 436 16.37 -8.75 4.77
C TYR A 436 15.99 -7.68 3.77
N ALA A 437 15.41 -6.59 4.26
CA ALA A 437 15.04 -5.46 3.44
C ALA A 437 15.32 -4.15 4.17
N THR A 438 15.64 -3.11 3.42
CA THR A 438 15.79 -1.76 3.95
C THR A 438 15.23 -0.75 2.98
N ALA A 439 14.61 0.29 3.53
CA ALA A 439 14.19 1.47 2.81
C ALA A 439 14.87 2.70 3.39
N THR A 440 15.21 3.65 2.53
CA THR A 440 15.79 4.94 2.90
C THR A 440 15.02 6.03 2.18
N ALA A 441 14.55 7.03 2.92
CA ALA A 441 14.00 8.25 2.38
C ALA A 441 14.89 9.43 2.73
N ARG A 442 15.13 10.31 1.75
CA ARG A 442 15.80 11.59 1.93
C ARG A 442 15.00 12.66 1.20
N TYR A 443 14.65 13.69 1.93
CA TYR A 443 13.96 14.85 1.38
C TYR A 443 14.93 16.01 1.25
N ASP A 444 15.17 16.44 0.01
CA ASP A 444 16.06 17.54 -0.33
C ASP A 444 15.25 18.70 -0.94
N LEU A 445 15.73 19.90 -0.79
CA LEU A 445 15.26 21.06 -1.53
C LEU A 445 16.22 21.32 -2.71
N VAL A 446 15.67 21.25 -3.93
CA VAL A 446 16.42 21.46 -5.17
C VAL A 446 16.08 22.85 -5.73
N PRO A 447 17.07 23.73 -5.97
CA PRO A 447 16.82 25.03 -6.55
C PRO A 447 16.11 24.93 -7.91
N ILE A 448 15.05 25.72 -8.12
CA ILE A 448 14.34 25.82 -9.40
C ILE A 448 15.01 26.85 -10.30
N VAL A 449 15.52 27.91 -9.71
CA VAL A 449 16.17 29.03 -10.40
C VAL A 449 17.65 29.05 -9.99
N ALA A 450 18.54 29.06 -10.98
CA ALA A 450 19.97 29.17 -10.73
C ALA A 450 20.28 30.47 -10.01
N ASN A 451 21.17 30.44 -8.99
CA ASN A 451 21.68 31.54 -8.19
C ASN A 451 20.77 32.09 -7.08
N ALA A 452 19.72 31.39 -6.67
CA ALA A 452 19.05 31.74 -5.42
C ALA A 452 19.99 31.39 -4.23
N SER A 453 20.71 32.38 -3.71
CA SER A 453 21.41 32.21 -2.44
C SER A 453 20.37 32.10 -1.33
N THR A 454 20.47 31.07 -0.52
CA THR A 454 19.55 30.81 0.59
C THR A 454 20.25 31.01 1.94
N ASP A 455 21.18 31.91 2.03
CA ASP A 455 21.91 32.23 3.27
C ASP A 455 21.01 32.94 4.30
N LEU A 456 19.84 32.35 4.58
CA LEU A 456 18.81 32.86 5.49
C LEU A 456 19.34 33.08 6.91
N TRP A 457 20.41 32.40 7.29
CA TRP A 457 21.07 32.57 8.57
C TRP A 457 21.66 33.99 8.77
N ARG A 458 21.81 34.75 7.70
CA ARG A 458 22.28 36.16 7.78
C ARG A 458 21.17 37.11 8.23
N ILE A 459 19.90 36.72 8.03
CA ILE A 459 18.75 37.53 8.38
C ILE A 459 18.21 37.16 9.76
N LEU A 460 18.38 35.88 10.13
CA LEU A 460 17.88 35.36 11.40
C LEU A 460 18.99 35.30 12.45
N PRO A 461 18.69 35.55 13.72
CA PRO A 461 19.68 35.43 14.78
C PRO A 461 20.25 34.01 14.85
N PRO A 462 21.57 33.84 15.06
CA PRO A 462 22.22 32.56 15.13
C PRO A 462 21.95 31.89 16.48
N VAL A 463 20.77 31.32 16.66
CA VAL A 463 20.40 30.58 17.89
C VAL A 463 20.94 29.15 17.94
N ALA A 464 21.37 28.60 16.79
CA ALA A 464 21.92 27.26 16.68
C ALA A 464 22.98 27.19 15.57
N PRO A 465 23.85 26.15 15.56
CA PRO A 465 24.86 25.99 14.50
C PRO A 465 24.22 25.95 13.11
N VAL A 466 24.69 26.77 12.17
CA VAL A 466 24.10 26.91 10.82
C VAL A 466 24.04 25.59 10.06
N ASN A 467 25.09 24.78 10.16
CA ASN A 467 25.18 23.47 9.50
C ASN A 467 24.27 22.40 10.11
N GLN A 468 23.62 22.67 11.24
CA GLN A 468 22.66 21.79 11.93
C GLN A 468 21.24 22.37 11.89
N SER A 469 21.02 23.45 11.17
CA SER A 469 19.76 24.20 11.18
C SER A 469 19.13 24.23 9.80
N ASN A 470 17.80 24.12 9.77
CA ASN A 470 16.94 24.46 8.65
C ASN A 470 16.29 25.81 8.90
N TYR A 471 16.24 26.65 7.90
CA TYR A 471 15.65 27.99 7.98
C TYR A 471 14.53 28.13 6.99
N GLU A 472 13.42 28.70 7.43
CA GLU A 472 12.33 29.12 6.58
C GLU A 472 11.93 30.56 6.93
N VAL A 473 11.86 31.40 5.92
CA VAL A 473 11.40 32.78 6.05
C VAL A 473 10.20 33.00 5.17
N GLN A 474 9.08 33.34 5.79
CA GLN A 474 7.82 33.65 5.15
C GLN A 474 7.53 35.15 5.24
N VAL A 475 7.27 35.80 4.11
CA VAL A 475 6.69 37.15 4.07
C VAL A 475 5.28 37.04 3.49
N TYR A 476 4.30 37.63 4.18
CA TYR A 476 2.91 37.57 3.67
C TYR A 476 2.83 38.20 2.27
N GLY A 477 2.16 37.49 1.36
CA GLY A 477 2.07 37.84 -0.07
C GLY A 477 3.22 37.33 -0.94
N LEU A 478 4.27 36.75 -0.36
CA LEU A 478 5.35 36.06 -1.06
C LEU A 478 5.40 34.57 -0.71
N GLN A 479 6.00 33.77 -1.57
CA GLN A 479 6.33 32.39 -1.25
C GLN A 479 7.50 32.34 -0.24
N PRO A 480 7.53 31.36 0.67
CA PRO A 480 8.61 31.25 1.63
C PRO A 480 9.95 30.96 0.94
N VAL A 481 11.02 31.46 1.51
CA VAL A 481 12.39 31.04 1.19
C VAL A 481 12.82 30.02 2.24
N VAL A 482 13.27 28.87 1.77
CA VAL A 482 13.70 27.77 2.63
C VAL A 482 15.15 27.43 2.34
N SER A 483 16.00 27.40 3.34
CA SER A 483 17.35 26.83 3.25
C SER A 483 17.25 25.31 3.39
N SER A 484 18.20 24.57 2.94
CA SER A 484 18.23 23.11 2.87
C SER A 484 17.37 22.36 3.93
N ASN A 485 16.70 21.32 3.51
CA ASN A 485 16.13 20.28 4.36
C ASN A 485 16.90 18.98 4.06
N ASP A 486 17.67 18.46 4.99
CA ASP A 486 18.47 17.23 4.82
C ASP A 486 17.99 16.20 5.86
N ASP A 487 16.73 15.84 5.75
CA ASP A 487 16.13 14.81 6.58
C ASP A 487 16.34 13.44 5.95
N ARG A 488 16.94 12.54 6.70
CA ARG A 488 17.18 11.16 6.28
C ARG A 488 16.52 10.19 7.24
N HIS A 489 15.67 9.37 6.72
CA HIS A 489 14.98 8.33 7.46
C HIS A 489 15.29 6.97 6.88
N THR A 490 15.45 5.96 7.73
CA THR A 490 15.73 4.59 7.31
C THR A 490 14.86 3.61 8.06
N GLN A 491 14.49 2.52 7.42
CA GLN A 491 13.88 1.39 8.08
C GLN A 491 14.44 0.09 7.53
N ALA A 492 15.13 -0.68 8.37
CA ALA A 492 15.55 -2.02 8.05
C ALA A 492 14.58 -3.04 8.65
N GLN A 493 14.45 -4.18 7.99
CA GLN A 493 13.59 -5.29 8.44
C GLN A 493 14.30 -6.63 8.23
N TRP A 494 14.23 -7.47 9.25
CA TRP A 494 14.53 -8.89 9.17
C TRP A 494 13.22 -9.66 9.31
N ASN A 495 12.98 -10.62 8.43
CA ASN A 495 11.80 -11.46 8.50
C ASN A 495 12.20 -12.93 8.32
N LEU A 496 11.83 -13.75 9.29
CA LEU A 496 11.99 -15.21 9.27
C LEU A 496 10.59 -15.81 9.28
N VAL A 497 10.29 -16.63 8.30
CA VAL A 497 8.98 -17.27 8.17
C VAL A 497 9.17 -18.77 7.97
N ASP A 498 8.37 -19.56 8.64
CA ASP A 498 8.62 -20.99 8.85
C ASP A 498 7.39 -21.88 8.97
N GLY A 499 7.33 -23.04 8.29
CA GLY A 499 6.24 -23.99 8.41
C GLY A 499 6.43 -25.42 7.95
N LEU A 500 5.85 -26.27 8.72
CA LEU A 500 5.82 -27.71 8.57
C LEU A 500 4.43 -28.18 8.19
N THR A 501 4.28 -28.76 7.01
CA THR A 501 3.03 -29.44 6.59
C THR A 501 3.19 -30.95 6.80
N HIS A 502 2.25 -31.57 7.51
CA HIS A 502 2.22 -33.02 7.70
C HIS A 502 0.87 -33.61 7.28
N ILE A 503 0.91 -34.56 6.35
CA ILE A 503 -0.30 -35.18 5.78
C ILE A 503 -0.47 -36.58 6.39
N ARG A 504 -1.63 -36.82 7.06
CA ARG A 504 -1.97 -38.10 7.63
C ARG A 504 -3.45 -38.43 7.42
N GLY A 505 -3.72 -39.40 6.56
CA GLY A 505 -5.08 -39.79 6.26
C GLY A 505 -5.91 -38.67 5.62
N LYS A 506 -6.94 -38.20 6.32
CA LYS A 506 -7.83 -37.12 5.92
C LYS A 506 -7.38 -35.75 6.42
N HIS A 507 -6.35 -35.69 7.21
CA HIS A 507 -5.83 -34.47 7.84
C HIS A 507 -4.55 -33.99 7.15
N GLU A 508 -4.46 -32.70 7.01
CA GLU A 508 -3.26 -31.97 6.61
C GLU A 508 -3.00 -30.89 7.65
N TRP A 509 -2.09 -31.22 8.56
CA TRP A 509 -1.69 -30.29 9.62
C TRP A 509 -0.58 -29.38 9.12
N LYS A 510 -0.72 -28.12 9.44
CA LYS A 510 0.26 -27.09 9.11
C LYS A 510 0.58 -26.30 10.38
N LEU A 511 1.87 -26.33 10.80
CA LEU A 511 2.37 -25.63 11.99
C LEU A 511 3.44 -24.65 11.56
N GLY A 512 3.56 -23.50 12.25
CA GLY A 512 4.64 -22.60 11.91
C GLY A 512 4.72 -21.31 12.69
N GLY A 513 5.67 -20.46 12.26
CA GLY A 513 5.97 -19.20 12.90
C GLY A 513 6.46 -18.14 11.93
N ASP A 514 6.33 -16.89 12.34
CA ASP A 514 6.75 -15.72 11.60
C ASP A 514 7.36 -14.72 12.61
N LEU A 515 8.66 -14.49 12.49
CA LEU A 515 9.40 -13.51 13.30
C LEU A 515 9.80 -12.33 12.41
N ARG A 516 9.46 -11.13 12.85
CA ARG A 516 9.84 -9.88 12.20
C ARG A 516 10.50 -8.92 13.18
N LEU A 517 11.67 -8.42 12.81
CA LEU A 517 12.40 -7.39 13.53
C LEU A 517 12.47 -6.16 12.63
N ILE A 518 11.95 -5.03 13.08
CA ILE A 518 11.88 -3.78 12.35
C ILE A 518 12.72 -2.75 13.09
N LEU A 519 13.59 -2.05 12.36
CA LEU A 519 14.60 -1.14 12.90
C LEU A 519 14.46 0.25 12.25
N PRO A 520 13.44 1.04 12.61
CA PRO A 520 13.30 2.39 12.10
C PRO A 520 14.30 3.34 12.76
N ALA A 521 14.78 4.32 11.98
CA ALA A 521 15.58 5.44 12.45
C ALA A 521 15.21 6.72 11.71
N LEU A 522 14.97 7.76 12.48
CA LEU A 522 14.68 9.13 12.01
C LEU A 522 15.87 10.01 12.34
N GLN A 523 16.41 10.64 11.31
CA GLN A 523 17.52 11.58 11.41
C GLN A 523 17.11 12.86 10.70
N SER A 524 16.82 13.90 11.46
CA SER A 524 16.55 15.25 10.96
C SER A 524 17.64 16.17 11.45
N ARG A 525 17.82 17.33 10.80
CA ARG A 525 18.63 18.38 11.39
C ARG A 525 18.05 18.76 12.74
N PRO A 526 18.89 18.92 13.77
CA PRO A 526 18.40 19.16 15.13
C PRO A 526 17.55 20.41 15.27
N TYR A 527 17.80 21.43 14.46
CA TYR A 527 17.16 22.73 14.62
C TYR A 527 16.41 23.16 13.37
N GLN A 528 15.21 23.75 13.60
CA GLN A 528 14.37 24.33 12.55
C GLN A 528 13.90 25.71 13.01
N LEU A 529 14.12 26.74 12.19
CA LEU A 529 13.75 28.11 12.47
C LEU A 529 12.74 28.58 11.40
N TYR A 530 11.53 28.93 11.83
CA TYR A 530 10.46 29.50 11.00
C TYR A 530 10.22 30.93 11.40
N ALA A 531 10.52 31.88 10.51
CA ALA A 531 10.26 33.30 10.72
C ALA A 531 9.15 33.77 9.77
N SER A 532 8.17 34.50 10.30
CA SER A 532 7.12 35.13 9.53
C SER A 532 7.15 36.63 9.66
N PHE A 533 6.90 37.34 8.55
CA PHE A 533 6.78 38.79 8.46
C PHE A 533 5.45 39.14 7.80
N ASP A 534 4.70 40.09 8.36
CA ASP A 534 3.39 40.49 7.85
C ASP A 534 3.46 41.20 6.48
N SER A 535 4.60 41.74 6.11
CA SER A 535 4.81 42.46 4.84
C SER A 535 6.29 42.65 4.55
N LEU A 536 6.59 43.09 3.31
CA LEU A 536 7.95 43.55 2.95
C LEU A 536 8.42 44.75 3.81
N ALA A 537 7.50 45.62 4.23
CA ALA A 537 7.83 46.73 5.13
C ALA A 537 8.22 46.25 6.52
N SER A 538 7.51 45.23 7.07
CA SER A 538 7.89 44.60 8.35
C SER A 538 9.24 43.91 8.27
N LEU A 539 9.53 43.24 7.13
CA LEU A 539 10.84 42.65 6.86
C LEU A 539 11.95 43.75 6.84
N ALA A 540 11.73 44.86 6.12
CA ALA A 540 12.68 45.96 6.04
C ALA A 540 13.01 46.57 7.41
N LEU A 541 12.03 46.61 8.32
CA LEU A 541 12.19 47.05 9.71
C LEU A 541 12.73 45.96 10.64
N GLY A 542 12.96 44.75 10.13
CA GLY A 542 13.37 43.61 10.93
C GLY A 542 12.36 43.18 11.99
N ARG A 543 11.08 43.42 11.77
CA ARG A 543 10.00 43.07 12.71
C ARG A 543 9.30 41.77 12.27
N MET A 544 9.62 40.67 12.95
CA MET A 544 8.95 39.39 12.76
C MET A 544 7.59 39.39 13.48
N SER A 545 6.54 38.99 12.80
CA SER A 545 5.26 38.67 13.44
C SER A 545 5.34 37.41 14.30
N GLN A 546 6.14 36.44 13.87
CA GLN A 546 6.35 35.19 14.57
C GLN A 546 7.75 34.63 14.25
N LEU A 547 8.40 34.09 15.26
CA LEU A 547 9.54 33.19 15.10
C LEU A 547 9.29 31.91 15.92
N THR A 548 9.38 30.78 15.24
CA THR A 548 9.33 29.45 15.88
C THR A 548 10.69 28.79 15.75
N VAL A 549 11.25 28.37 16.86
CA VAL A 549 12.49 27.58 16.95
C VAL A 549 12.10 26.18 17.44
N ASN A 550 12.39 25.17 16.63
CA ASN A 550 12.19 23.77 16.98
C ASN A 550 13.54 23.09 17.22
N HIS A 551 13.56 22.19 18.18
CA HIS A 551 14.66 21.27 18.39
C HIS A 551 14.15 19.83 18.36
N GLN A 552 14.73 19.02 17.50
CA GLN A 552 14.36 17.62 17.28
C GLN A 552 15.56 16.70 17.55
N LEU A 553 15.36 15.70 18.39
CA LEU A 553 16.35 14.67 18.66
C LEU A 553 16.23 13.52 17.64
N PRO A 554 17.33 12.93 17.21
CA PRO A 554 17.29 11.72 16.40
C PRO A 554 16.62 10.58 17.16
N MET A 555 15.88 9.74 16.45
CA MET A 555 15.16 8.64 17.05
C MET A 555 15.53 7.32 16.36
N ALA A 556 15.89 6.30 17.14
CA ALA A 556 16.14 4.96 16.67
C ALA A 556 15.36 3.95 17.50
N LEU A 557 14.50 3.16 16.85
CA LEU A 557 13.57 2.26 17.51
C LEU A 557 13.77 0.81 17.08
N THR A 558 13.18 -0.09 17.85
CA THR A 558 13.11 -1.53 17.56
C THR A 558 11.68 -2.00 17.79
N ALA A 559 11.04 -2.56 16.75
CA ALA A 559 9.79 -3.29 16.88
C ALA A 559 10.02 -4.79 16.64
N ARG A 560 9.37 -5.62 17.42
CA ARG A 560 9.45 -7.08 17.35
C ARG A 560 8.05 -7.64 17.17
N ASN A 561 7.88 -8.51 16.19
CA ASN A 561 6.62 -9.21 15.98
C ASN A 561 6.91 -10.70 15.89
N LEU A 562 6.29 -11.48 16.74
CA LEU A 562 6.34 -12.95 16.70
C LEU A 562 4.93 -13.48 16.57
N SER A 563 4.74 -14.39 15.63
CA SER A 563 3.47 -15.09 15.49
C SER A 563 3.73 -16.58 15.40
N LEU A 564 2.93 -17.37 16.07
CA LEU A 564 2.91 -18.83 15.96
C LEU A 564 1.52 -19.27 15.53
N PHE A 565 1.41 -20.33 14.74
CA PHE A 565 0.13 -20.85 14.32
C PHE A 565 0.15 -22.36 14.10
N GLY A 566 -1.05 -22.92 14.18
CA GLY A 566 -1.37 -24.27 13.79
C GLY A 566 -2.71 -24.31 13.09
N GLN A 567 -2.79 -25.11 12.03
CA GLN A 567 -4.04 -25.32 11.30
C GLN A 567 -4.17 -26.76 10.81
N ASP A 568 -5.40 -27.23 10.67
CA ASP A 568 -5.77 -28.53 10.11
C ASP A 568 -6.74 -28.34 8.95
N THR A 569 -6.39 -28.86 7.79
CA THR A 569 -7.30 -29.04 6.68
C THR A 569 -7.82 -30.46 6.72
N TRP A 570 -9.02 -30.62 7.31
CA TRP A 570 -9.66 -31.90 7.53
C TRP A 570 -10.67 -32.23 6.41
N ARG A 571 -10.30 -33.16 5.52
CA ARG A 571 -11.17 -33.68 4.46
C ARG A 571 -12.13 -34.69 5.05
N LEU A 572 -13.22 -34.22 5.68
CA LEU A 572 -14.21 -35.05 6.39
C LEU A 572 -14.85 -36.03 5.44
N LYS A 573 -15.22 -35.56 4.22
CA LYS A 573 -15.73 -36.34 3.09
C LYS A 573 -15.02 -35.88 1.80
N PRO A 574 -15.10 -36.68 0.71
CA PRO A 574 -14.50 -36.25 -0.58
C PRO A 574 -15.05 -34.92 -1.13
N ASN A 575 -16.21 -34.51 -0.68
CA ASN A 575 -16.90 -33.30 -1.09
C ASN A 575 -17.04 -32.27 0.05
N LEU A 576 -16.47 -32.54 1.25
CA LEU A 576 -16.58 -31.66 2.42
C LEU A 576 -15.25 -31.55 3.13
N THR A 577 -14.71 -30.31 3.17
CA THR A 577 -13.48 -29.95 3.87
C THR A 577 -13.76 -28.94 4.96
N LEU A 578 -13.17 -29.15 6.14
CA LEU A 578 -13.12 -28.23 7.26
C LEU A 578 -11.69 -27.70 7.41
N ASN A 579 -11.55 -26.40 7.62
CA ASN A 579 -10.31 -25.76 7.97
C ASN A 579 -10.42 -25.25 9.40
N LEU A 580 -9.56 -25.70 10.27
CA LEU A 580 -9.50 -25.29 11.69
C LEU A 580 -8.13 -24.71 11.95
N GLY A 581 -8.05 -23.53 12.52
CA GLY A 581 -6.79 -22.86 12.75
C GLY A 581 -6.77 -22.01 14.02
N MET A 582 -5.58 -21.89 14.59
CA MET A 582 -5.27 -20.97 15.68
C MET A 582 -3.99 -20.24 15.34
N ARG A 583 -3.99 -18.93 15.53
CA ARG A 583 -2.78 -18.11 15.46
C ARG A 583 -2.62 -17.33 16.76
N TRP A 584 -1.40 -17.24 17.26
CA TRP A 584 -1.03 -16.43 18.42
C TRP A 584 -0.12 -15.30 17.97
N GLU A 585 -0.44 -14.07 18.38
CA GLU A 585 0.28 -12.85 18.00
C GLU A 585 0.93 -12.22 19.23
N TRP A 586 2.24 -12.06 19.19
CA TRP A 586 3.00 -11.36 20.21
C TRP A 586 3.65 -10.13 19.60
N ASN A 587 3.07 -8.97 19.88
CA ASN A 587 3.49 -7.68 19.37
C ASN A 587 3.73 -6.72 20.57
N PRO A 588 4.90 -6.77 21.21
CA PRO A 588 5.23 -5.87 22.30
C PRO A 588 5.38 -4.43 21.81
N PRO A 589 5.35 -3.43 22.71
CA PRO A 589 5.64 -2.05 22.35
C PRO A 589 7.01 -1.90 21.72
N MET A 590 7.16 -0.89 20.87
CA MET A 590 8.47 -0.49 20.38
C MET A 590 9.36 -0.08 21.55
N SER A 591 10.64 -0.32 21.42
CA SER A 591 11.67 0.07 22.36
C SER A 591 12.72 0.93 21.69
N GLY A 592 13.34 1.83 22.43
CA GLY A 592 14.49 2.59 21.96
C GLY A 592 15.70 1.68 21.68
N ARG A 593 16.56 2.12 20.78
CA ARG A 593 17.82 1.47 20.39
C ARG A 593 19.00 2.40 20.68
N ASN A 594 20.20 1.86 20.76
CA ASN A 594 21.42 2.61 21.01
C ASN A 594 21.40 3.39 22.37
N GLY A 595 20.81 2.80 23.40
CA GLY A 595 20.70 3.44 24.72
C GLY A 595 19.55 4.45 24.85
N GLN A 596 18.75 4.66 23.81
CA GLN A 596 17.60 5.56 23.88
C GLN A 596 16.49 4.92 24.72
N VAL A 597 15.98 5.64 25.71
CA VAL A 597 14.87 5.21 26.56
C VAL A 597 13.64 6.00 26.17
N LEU A 598 12.52 5.30 25.91
CA LEU A 598 11.27 5.97 25.57
C LEU A 598 10.63 6.56 26.85
N THR A 599 10.08 7.76 26.72
CA THR A 599 9.58 8.56 27.84
C THR A 599 8.16 9.06 27.51
N PRO A 600 7.15 8.16 27.53
CA PRO A 600 5.75 8.57 27.35
C PRO A 600 5.24 9.35 28.55
N VAL A 601 4.08 10.01 28.39
CA VAL A 601 3.34 10.56 29.53
C VAL A 601 2.60 9.43 30.24
N VAL A 602 2.74 9.37 31.56
CA VAL A 602 2.05 8.43 32.42
C VAL A 602 1.04 9.13 33.33
N ASN A 603 0.23 8.36 34.12
CA ASN A 603 -0.78 8.85 35.07
C ASN A 603 -1.93 9.63 34.41
N LEU A 604 -2.36 9.24 33.23
CA LEU A 604 -3.45 9.90 32.51
C LEU A 604 -4.80 9.85 33.26
N ALA A 605 -4.99 8.87 34.15
CA ALA A 605 -6.21 8.76 34.97
C ALA A 605 -6.35 9.90 35.97
N THR A 606 -5.24 10.53 36.35
CA THR A 606 -5.21 11.70 37.24
C THR A 606 -4.42 12.81 36.52
N PRO A 607 -5.07 13.60 35.66
CA PRO A 607 -4.39 14.57 34.79
C PRO A 607 -3.43 15.52 35.50
N ALA A 608 -3.79 15.95 36.71
CA ALA A 608 -2.93 16.82 37.52
C ALA A 608 -1.57 16.19 37.87
N SER A 609 -1.46 14.86 37.88
CA SER A 609 -0.20 14.13 38.13
C SER A 609 0.44 13.55 36.85
N ALA A 610 -0.10 13.86 35.69
CA ALA A 610 0.47 13.43 34.43
C ALA A 610 1.89 13.98 34.26
N ARG A 611 2.83 13.11 33.90
CA ARG A 611 4.25 13.47 33.71
C ARG A 611 4.93 12.58 32.69
N LEU A 612 6.02 13.05 32.13
CA LEU A 612 6.94 12.23 31.36
C LEU A 612 7.65 11.24 32.32
N ASP A 613 7.71 9.96 31.93
CA ASP A 613 8.33 8.93 32.76
C ASP A 613 8.96 7.85 31.85
N PRO A 614 10.22 7.46 32.04
CA PRO A 614 10.83 6.35 31.33
C PRO A 614 10.08 5.04 31.59
N SER A 615 9.34 4.59 30.57
CA SER A 615 8.49 3.39 30.70
C SER A 615 8.16 2.81 29.32
N PRO A 616 7.75 1.53 29.21
CA PRO A 616 7.19 0.99 27.98
C PRO A 616 5.94 1.75 27.57
N LEU A 617 5.70 1.88 26.27
CA LEU A 617 4.51 2.58 25.73
C LEU A 617 3.18 1.93 26.16
N TRP A 618 3.17 0.61 26.34
CA TRP A 618 2.07 -0.18 26.91
C TRP A 618 2.58 -1.50 27.51
N ASN A 619 1.76 -2.17 28.30
CA ASN A 619 2.07 -3.49 28.82
C ASN A 619 1.79 -4.57 27.76
N THR A 620 2.76 -5.43 27.48
CA THR A 620 2.61 -6.52 26.52
C THR A 620 1.55 -7.51 26.99
N ASN A 621 0.55 -7.75 26.15
CA ASN A 621 -0.45 -8.79 26.38
C ASN A 621 -0.09 -10.06 25.61
N GLY A 622 -0.03 -11.20 26.30
CA GLY A 622 0.21 -12.52 25.70
C GLY A 622 -1.06 -13.26 25.28
N GLY A 623 -2.24 -12.70 25.51
CA GLY A 623 -3.54 -13.34 25.26
C GLY A 623 -4.10 -13.18 23.84
N ASN A 624 -3.31 -12.77 22.85
CA ASN A 624 -3.80 -12.46 21.50
C ASN A 624 -3.93 -13.74 20.66
N PHE A 625 -4.91 -14.55 20.96
CA PHE A 625 -5.25 -15.77 20.22
C PHE A 625 -6.29 -15.48 19.14
N ALA A 626 -6.03 -15.88 17.91
CA ALA A 626 -6.83 -15.63 16.72
C ALA A 626 -7.36 -16.95 16.13
N PRO A 627 -8.49 -17.49 16.65
CA PRO A 627 -9.12 -18.68 16.13
C PRO A 627 -9.71 -18.42 14.74
N ARG A 628 -9.69 -19.46 13.89
CA ARG A 628 -10.23 -19.43 12.53
C ARG A 628 -10.88 -20.75 12.18
N VAL A 629 -12.02 -20.68 11.49
CA VAL A 629 -12.76 -21.82 11.00
C VAL A 629 -13.18 -21.56 9.55
N GLY A 630 -13.11 -22.60 8.73
CA GLY A 630 -13.54 -22.54 7.33
C GLY A 630 -14.22 -23.84 6.93
N LEU A 631 -15.18 -23.72 6.02
CA LEU A 631 -15.93 -24.82 5.41
C LEU A 631 -15.88 -24.65 3.89
N ALA A 632 -15.58 -25.74 3.18
CA ALA A 632 -15.79 -25.85 1.74
C ALA A 632 -16.56 -27.13 1.45
N TRP A 633 -17.78 -26.97 0.93
CA TRP A 633 -18.70 -28.09 0.68
C TRP A 633 -19.20 -28.08 -0.75
N ARG A 634 -18.89 -29.15 -1.48
CA ARG A 634 -19.50 -29.43 -2.78
C ARG A 634 -20.81 -30.13 -2.54
N ALA A 635 -21.90 -29.36 -2.49
CA ALA A 635 -23.21 -29.81 -1.94
C ALA A 635 -23.88 -30.91 -2.74
N PHE A 636 -23.66 -30.99 -4.06
CA PHE A 636 -24.37 -31.93 -4.93
C PHE A 636 -23.40 -32.71 -5.81
N GLU A 637 -23.53 -34.04 -5.82
CA GLU A 637 -22.84 -34.91 -6.77
C GLU A 637 -23.35 -34.63 -8.20
N GLY A 638 -22.41 -34.50 -9.14
CA GLY A 638 -22.73 -34.17 -10.54
C GLY A 638 -22.95 -32.69 -10.84
N ARG A 639 -23.16 -31.82 -9.85
CA ARG A 639 -23.19 -30.36 -9.99
C ARG A 639 -21.90 -29.76 -9.46
N SER A 640 -21.42 -28.72 -10.11
CA SER A 640 -20.21 -28.00 -9.69
C SER A 640 -20.49 -26.84 -8.70
N LEU A 641 -21.56 -27.00 -7.88
CA LEU A 641 -21.91 -26.03 -6.85
C LEU A 641 -21.05 -26.24 -5.59
N THR A 642 -20.30 -25.22 -5.19
CA THR A 642 -19.51 -25.21 -3.96
C THR A 642 -20.04 -24.15 -3.01
N ILE A 643 -20.34 -24.54 -1.77
CA ILE A 643 -20.67 -23.62 -0.68
C ILE A 643 -19.40 -23.41 0.13
N ARG A 644 -19.10 -22.17 0.45
CA ARG A 644 -17.97 -21.76 1.28
C ARG A 644 -18.47 -20.93 2.45
N ALA A 645 -17.94 -21.17 3.62
CA ALA A 645 -18.20 -20.33 4.79
C ALA A 645 -16.94 -20.28 5.64
N GLY A 646 -16.72 -19.15 6.27
CA GLY A 646 -15.58 -19.00 7.16
C GLY A 646 -15.78 -17.91 8.19
N ALA A 647 -15.07 -18.03 9.31
CA ALA A 647 -14.99 -17.00 10.33
C ALA A 647 -13.60 -17.01 10.97
N GLY A 648 -13.13 -15.84 11.45
CA GLY A 648 -11.85 -15.75 12.12
C GLY A 648 -11.59 -14.40 12.76
N VAL A 649 -10.76 -14.41 13.79
CA VAL A 649 -10.24 -13.22 14.45
C VAL A 649 -8.88 -12.88 13.89
N TYR A 650 -8.63 -11.58 13.70
CA TYR A 650 -7.38 -11.04 13.16
C TYR A 650 -6.92 -9.88 14.02
N TYR A 651 -5.69 -9.92 14.47
CA TYR A 651 -5.06 -8.83 15.21
C TYR A 651 -4.29 -7.92 14.28
N ASP A 652 -4.29 -6.63 14.60
CA ASP A 652 -3.47 -5.61 13.97
C ASP A 652 -2.31 -5.20 14.90
N LEU A 653 -1.37 -4.42 14.36
CA LEU A 653 -0.26 -3.89 15.15
C LEU A 653 -0.75 -2.78 16.06
N GLY A 654 -0.18 -2.68 17.27
CA GLY A 654 -0.48 -1.62 18.24
C GLY A 654 0.16 -0.27 17.91
N TYR A 655 0.85 -0.15 16.79
CA TYR A 655 1.52 1.05 16.31
C TYR A 655 1.22 1.26 14.84
N GLY A 656 0.84 2.43 14.48
CA GLY A 656 0.56 2.87 13.12
C GLY A 656 1.07 4.30 12.97
N VAL A 657 0.28 5.16 12.36
CA VAL A 657 0.55 6.59 12.26
C VAL A 657 0.65 7.26 13.64
N ALA A 658 0.01 6.68 14.67
CA ALA A 658 0.15 7.12 16.06
C ALA A 658 1.62 7.29 16.51
N MET A 659 2.54 6.46 15.99
CA MET A 659 3.97 6.58 16.32
C MET A 659 4.63 7.87 15.80
N SER A 660 4.06 8.56 14.82
CA SER A 660 4.56 9.87 14.38
C SER A 660 4.47 10.90 15.50
N SER A 661 3.45 10.79 16.36
CA SER A 661 3.26 11.69 17.49
C SER A 661 4.35 11.56 18.54
N LEU A 662 4.96 10.41 18.71
CA LEU A 662 6.11 10.21 19.58
C LEU A 662 7.29 11.09 19.12
N ALA A 663 7.59 11.08 17.82
CA ALA A 663 8.70 11.85 17.25
C ALA A 663 8.49 13.39 17.30
N THR A 664 7.22 13.82 17.39
CA THR A 664 6.82 15.24 17.47
C THR A 664 6.40 15.67 18.86
N SER A 665 6.75 14.91 19.89
CA SER A 665 6.41 15.17 21.30
C SER A 665 7.67 15.20 22.19
N ALA A 666 7.55 15.85 23.32
CA ALA A 666 8.60 15.87 24.33
C ALA A 666 8.91 14.44 24.85
N PRO A 667 10.18 14.14 25.17
CA PRO A 667 11.35 15.02 25.12
C PRO A 667 12.04 15.04 23.74
N TYR A 668 11.53 14.33 22.71
CA TYR A 668 12.20 14.18 21.39
C TYR A 668 12.02 15.40 20.50
N PHE A 669 10.99 16.19 20.75
CA PHE A 669 10.71 17.43 20.04
C PHE A 669 10.30 18.50 21.02
N THR A 670 10.97 19.64 20.97
CA THR A 670 10.62 20.84 21.72
C THR A 670 10.49 22.02 20.78
N SER A 671 9.60 22.93 21.09
CA SER A 671 9.30 24.12 20.29
C SER A 671 9.14 25.36 21.16
N ARG A 672 9.66 26.47 20.65
CA ARG A 672 9.48 27.79 21.25
C ARG A 672 8.99 28.75 20.18
N THR A 673 7.87 29.40 20.44
CA THR A 673 7.34 30.43 19.55
C THR A 673 7.34 31.77 20.28
N VAL A 674 7.83 32.81 19.62
CA VAL A 674 7.78 34.19 20.06
C VAL A 674 7.11 35.06 19.01
N TYR A 675 6.36 36.07 19.44
CA TYR A 675 5.55 36.90 18.55
C TYR A 675 5.99 38.36 18.64
N ASN A 676 5.80 39.11 17.55
CA ASN A 676 6.05 40.55 17.46
C ASN A 676 7.45 40.96 17.93
N ILE A 677 8.46 40.24 17.44
CA ILE A 677 9.84 40.40 17.90
C ILE A 677 10.76 40.98 16.81
N SER A 678 11.72 41.76 17.21
CA SER A 678 12.79 42.25 16.30
C SER A 678 13.81 41.15 15.99
N ILE A 679 14.32 41.11 14.76
CA ILE A 679 15.44 40.21 14.40
C ILE A 679 16.70 40.47 15.24
N PHE A 680 16.84 41.68 15.81
CA PHE A 680 17.95 42.02 16.69
C PHE A 680 17.72 41.56 18.14
N ASP A 681 16.50 41.13 18.47
CA ASP A 681 16.09 40.63 19.78
C ASP A 681 16.80 41.30 20.99
N PRO A 682 16.48 42.55 21.28
CA PRO A 682 17.12 43.23 22.42
C PRO A 682 16.72 42.65 23.78
N THR A 683 15.70 41.76 23.81
CA THR A 683 15.16 41.13 25.02
C THR A 683 15.78 39.77 25.32
N GLY A 684 16.53 39.15 24.39
CA GLY A 684 17.03 37.77 24.53
C GLY A 684 15.93 36.71 24.50
N ALA A 685 14.76 37.04 23.94
CA ALA A 685 13.66 36.08 23.82
C ALA A 685 13.88 35.02 22.73
N ILE A 686 14.73 35.32 21.74
CA ILE A 686 15.13 34.41 20.67
C ILE A 686 16.24 33.49 21.20
N ARG A 687 15.82 32.32 21.64
CA ARG A 687 16.71 31.29 22.16
C ARG A 687 16.19 29.88 21.82
N LEU A 688 17.01 28.88 22.03
CA LEU A 688 16.59 27.49 21.87
C LEU A 688 15.40 27.16 22.82
N PRO A 689 14.51 26.28 22.41
CA PRO A 689 13.44 25.81 23.29
C PRO A 689 14.04 25.11 24.50
N ASP A 690 13.42 25.29 25.66
CA ASP A 690 13.82 24.62 26.89
C ASP A 690 13.63 23.09 26.74
N ALA A 691 14.63 22.33 27.18
CA ALA A 691 14.53 20.87 27.21
C ALA A 691 13.67 20.35 28.37
N ASN A 692 13.30 21.23 29.33
CA ASN A 692 12.52 20.92 30.49
C ASN A 692 11.09 21.48 30.40
N ALA A 693 10.24 21.06 31.31
CA ALA A 693 8.86 21.58 31.43
C ALA A 693 8.83 23.11 31.59
N PRO A 694 7.78 23.76 31.10
CA PRO A 694 6.56 23.19 30.51
C PRO A 694 6.73 22.73 29.06
N TYR A 695 6.19 21.54 28.76
CA TYR A 695 6.22 20.96 27.44
C TYR A 695 4.96 21.30 26.62
N ALA A 696 5.13 21.69 25.37
CA ALA A 696 4.01 22.00 24.49
C ALA A 696 3.16 20.76 24.18
N ARG A 697 3.81 19.61 24.06
CA ARG A 697 3.14 18.36 23.66
C ARG A 697 3.83 17.13 24.28
N GLY A 698 3.04 16.27 24.92
CA GLY A 698 3.42 14.92 25.32
C GLY A 698 2.77 13.86 24.46
N PHE A 699 3.24 12.62 24.57
CA PHE A 699 2.70 11.45 23.90
C PHE A 699 2.42 10.33 24.90
N ALA A 700 1.30 9.61 24.73
CA ALA A 700 0.93 8.50 25.59
C ALA A 700 0.11 7.44 24.86
N TYR A 701 0.08 6.25 25.43
CA TYR A 701 -0.98 5.25 25.18
C TYR A 701 -1.94 5.23 26.37
N GLN A 702 -3.21 4.92 26.11
CA GLN A 702 -4.18 4.78 27.20
C GLN A 702 -3.78 3.65 28.16
N PRO A 703 -4.09 3.75 29.46
CA PRO A 703 -3.92 2.65 30.39
C PRO A 703 -4.71 1.41 29.97
N GLY A 704 -4.10 0.22 30.10
CA GLY A 704 -4.76 -1.03 29.70
C GLY A 704 -4.89 -1.23 28.18
N PHE A 705 -4.05 -0.60 27.38
CA PHE A 705 -4.05 -0.70 25.92
C PHE A 705 -4.02 -2.16 25.44
N GLN A 706 -4.84 -2.47 24.43
CA GLN A 706 -4.95 -3.78 23.79
C GLN A 706 -4.66 -3.66 22.28
N LEU A 707 -4.19 -4.74 21.67
CA LEU A 707 -4.03 -4.76 20.22
C LEU A 707 -5.38 -4.65 19.51
N PRO A 708 -5.47 -3.87 18.44
CA PRO A 708 -6.67 -3.83 17.61
C PRO A 708 -7.00 -5.22 17.04
N SER A 709 -8.28 -5.53 16.95
CA SER A 709 -8.72 -6.81 16.40
C SER A 709 -9.94 -6.66 15.51
N THR A 710 -10.08 -7.58 14.54
CA THR A 710 -11.21 -7.62 13.63
C THR A 710 -11.75 -9.05 13.53
N LEU A 711 -13.05 -9.21 13.69
CA LEU A 711 -13.76 -10.44 13.39
C LEU A 711 -14.21 -10.42 11.94
N HIS A 712 -13.78 -11.37 11.14
CA HIS A 712 -14.24 -11.59 9.77
C HIS A 712 -15.14 -12.82 9.71
N TRP A 713 -16.19 -12.75 8.90
CA TRP A 713 -16.92 -13.95 8.49
C TRP A 713 -17.51 -13.75 7.10
N ASN A 714 -17.67 -14.86 6.40
CA ASN A 714 -18.32 -14.89 5.09
C ASN A 714 -19.10 -16.17 4.87
N VAL A 715 -20.09 -16.08 3.98
CA VAL A 715 -20.81 -17.21 3.41
C VAL A 715 -21.01 -16.95 1.92
N GLY A 716 -20.65 -17.91 1.10
CA GLY A 716 -20.76 -17.76 -0.35
C GLY A 716 -21.05 -19.07 -1.08
N VAL A 717 -21.49 -18.90 -2.30
CA VAL A 717 -21.72 -19.98 -3.25
C VAL A 717 -20.91 -19.72 -4.53
N GLU A 718 -20.31 -20.76 -5.06
CA GLU A 718 -19.61 -20.73 -6.35
C GLU A 718 -20.20 -21.82 -7.24
N GLN A 719 -20.64 -21.43 -8.43
CA GLN A 719 -21.17 -22.33 -9.46
C GLN A 719 -20.30 -22.26 -10.71
N GLN A 720 -19.85 -23.38 -11.19
CA GLN A 720 -19.24 -23.45 -12.52
C GLN A 720 -20.33 -23.55 -13.59
N LEU A 721 -20.29 -22.69 -14.59
CA LEU A 721 -21.14 -22.71 -15.77
C LEU A 721 -20.36 -23.23 -16.98
N GLY A 722 -20.77 -24.38 -17.51
CA GLY A 722 -20.02 -25.00 -18.60
C GLY A 722 -18.58 -25.32 -18.20
N ARG A 723 -17.66 -25.19 -19.18
CA ARG A 723 -16.23 -25.53 -19.01
C ARG A 723 -15.35 -24.34 -18.67
N ALA A 724 -15.78 -23.12 -18.96
CA ALA A 724 -14.92 -21.96 -18.98
C ALA A 724 -15.27 -20.89 -17.94
N THR A 725 -16.47 -20.85 -17.39
CA THR A 725 -16.98 -19.76 -16.54
C THR A 725 -17.22 -20.23 -15.12
N ALA A 726 -16.83 -19.41 -14.14
CA ALA A 726 -17.27 -19.57 -12.76
C ALA A 726 -18.00 -18.30 -12.31
N ILE A 727 -19.10 -18.47 -11.60
CA ILE A 727 -19.84 -17.38 -10.94
C ILE A 727 -19.82 -17.64 -9.45
N SER A 728 -19.52 -16.61 -8.66
CA SER A 728 -19.62 -16.66 -7.21
C SER A 728 -20.43 -15.50 -6.66
N ALA A 729 -21.15 -15.77 -5.58
CA ALA A 729 -21.85 -14.78 -4.78
C ALA A 729 -21.47 -15.02 -3.32
N THR A 730 -20.96 -14.00 -2.66
CA THR A 730 -20.46 -14.10 -1.29
C THR A 730 -20.96 -12.93 -0.46
N TYR A 731 -21.55 -13.21 0.68
CA TYR A 731 -21.82 -12.23 1.71
C TYR A 731 -20.63 -12.17 2.67
N VAL A 732 -20.14 -10.97 2.94
CA VAL A 732 -18.94 -10.71 3.77
C VAL A 732 -19.31 -9.74 4.87
N SER A 733 -18.86 -10.01 6.10
CA SER A 733 -18.99 -9.08 7.23
C SER A 733 -17.71 -9.03 8.05
N LEU A 734 -17.30 -7.81 8.39
CA LEU A 734 -16.16 -7.53 9.24
C LEU A 734 -16.58 -6.59 10.37
N THR A 735 -16.09 -6.85 11.59
CA THR A 735 -16.31 -6.00 12.76
C THR A 735 -14.97 -5.75 13.43
N GLY A 736 -14.53 -4.50 13.43
CA GLY A 736 -13.30 -4.06 14.10
C GLY A 736 -13.56 -3.54 15.50
N ASN A 737 -12.74 -3.97 16.46
CA ASN A 737 -12.79 -3.58 17.85
C ASN A 737 -11.41 -3.11 18.31
N ASN A 738 -11.39 -2.22 19.32
CA ASN A 738 -10.15 -1.68 19.88
C ASN A 738 -9.24 -1.01 18.85
N LEU A 739 -9.83 -0.45 17.76
CA LEU A 739 -9.03 0.17 16.70
C LEU A 739 -8.33 1.42 17.25
N LEU A 740 -7.14 1.69 16.72
CA LEU A 740 -6.38 2.87 17.12
C LEU A 740 -7.14 4.15 16.80
N ARG A 741 -7.12 5.08 17.76
CA ARG A 741 -7.66 6.41 17.63
C ARG A 741 -6.79 7.36 18.44
N ARG A 742 -6.52 8.55 17.92
CA ARG A 742 -5.77 9.58 18.63
C ARG A 742 -6.74 10.55 19.29
N GLU A 743 -6.50 10.84 20.55
CA GLU A 743 -7.28 11.78 21.36
C GLU A 743 -6.35 12.77 22.04
N TRP A 744 -6.83 13.98 22.26
CA TRP A 744 -6.07 15.06 22.86
C TRP A 744 -6.53 15.36 24.29
N LEU A 745 -5.63 15.20 25.25
CA LEU A 745 -5.82 15.67 26.63
C LEU A 745 -5.25 17.07 26.75
N ASN A 746 -6.14 18.06 26.84
CA ASN A 746 -5.76 19.47 26.86
C ASN A 746 -5.31 19.90 28.25
N SER A 747 -4.16 20.58 28.33
CA SER A 747 -3.62 21.25 29.54
C SER A 747 -3.84 20.45 30.84
N PRO A 748 -3.35 19.20 30.95
CA PRO A 748 -3.60 18.39 32.14
C PRO A 748 -3.02 18.99 33.41
N ASN A 749 -1.92 19.74 33.30
CA ASN A 749 -1.29 20.45 34.42
C ASN A 749 -0.29 21.52 33.90
N PRO A 750 0.29 22.36 34.76
CA PRO A 750 1.23 23.42 34.32
C PRO A 750 2.51 22.94 33.62
N SER A 751 2.88 21.67 33.73
CA SER A 751 4.08 21.11 33.08
C SER A 751 3.81 20.58 31.70
N LEU A 752 2.55 20.44 31.27
CA LEU A 752 2.14 19.86 30.00
C LEU A 752 0.98 20.68 29.40
N ALA A 753 1.22 21.35 28.28
CA ALA A 753 0.15 22.07 27.56
C ALA A 753 -0.85 21.12 26.90
N GLY A 754 -0.42 19.91 26.55
CA GLY A 754 -1.32 18.86 26.08
C GLY A 754 -0.66 17.51 25.87
N VAL A 755 -1.45 16.46 25.74
CA VAL A 755 -0.98 15.09 25.53
C VAL A 755 -1.74 14.45 24.38
N ASP A 756 -1.02 13.95 23.40
CA ASP A 756 -1.53 13.12 22.32
C ASP A 756 -1.63 11.67 22.81
N VAL A 757 -2.84 11.21 23.02
CA VAL A 757 -3.11 9.88 23.59
C VAL A 757 -3.61 8.94 22.52
N THR A 758 -2.88 7.87 22.27
CA THR A 758 -3.35 6.76 21.43
C THR A 758 -4.27 5.87 22.26
N THR A 759 -5.50 5.70 21.82
CA THR A 759 -6.55 4.94 22.54
C THR A 759 -7.07 3.78 21.70
N ASN A 760 -7.78 2.85 22.37
CA ASN A 760 -8.57 1.78 21.77
C ASN A 760 -10.03 2.19 21.50
N GLY A 761 -10.32 3.48 21.39
CA GLY A 761 -11.66 4.03 21.24
C GLY A 761 -12.28 3.83 19.84
N GLY A 762 -11.55 3.26 18.89
CA GLY A 762 -12.01 3.04 17.52
C GLY A 762 -12.80 1.74 17.37
N PHE A 763 -13.85 1.79 16.54
CA PHE A 763 -14.58 0.62 16.05
C PHE A 763 -14.92 0.76 14.58
N SER A 764 -15.17 -0.37 13.90
CA SER A 764 -15.62 -0.39 12.50
C SER A 764 -16.59 -1.52 12.23
N GLY A 765 -17.44 -1.35 11.21
CA GLY A 765 -18.34 -2.38 10.72
C GLY A 765 -18.43 -2.33 9.21
N TYR A 766 -18.28 -3.49 8.56
CA TYR A 766 -18.42 -3.64 7.11
C TYR A 766 -19.34 -4.81 6.79
N ARG A 767 -20.22 -4.62 5.81
CA ARG A 767 -21.09 -5.66 5.26
C ARG A 767 -21.20 -5.49 3.76
N ALA A 768 -21.09 -6.59 3.02
CA ALA A 768 -21.16 -6.56 1.56
C ALA A 768 -21.74 -7.82 0.96
N LEU A 769 -22.46 -7.66 -0.16
CA LEU A 769 -22.69 -8.70 -1.14
C LEU A 769 -21.71 -8.52 -2.29
N GLN A 770 -20.90 -9.54 -2.53
CA GLN A 770 -19.87 -9.56 -3.57
C GLN A 770 -20.25 -10.60 -4.63
N LEU A 771 -20.32 -10.17 -5.90
CA LEU A 771 -20.53 -11.04 -7.04
C LEU A 771 -19.28 -11.04 -7.89
N GLN A 772 -18.87 -12.22 -8.37
CA GLN A 772 -17.74 -12.33 -9.29
C GLN A 772 -18.06 -13.33 -10.41
N ILE A 773 -17.75 -12.94 -11.64
CA ILE A 773 -17.81 -13.81 -12.82
C ILE A 773 -16.40 -13.82 -13.42
N ARG A 774 -15.85 -15.01 -13.63
CA ARG A 774 -14.48 -15.15 -14.15
C ARG A 774 -14.35 -16.25 -15.19
N SER A 775 -13.48 -16.00 -16.15
CA SER A 775 -13.01 -17.04 -17.07
C SER A 775 -12.00 -17.94 -16.36
N ARG A 776 -12.17 -19.24 -16.51
CA ARG A 776 -11.28 -20.27 -15.96
C ARG A 776 -10.26 -20.81 -16.93
N MET A 777 -10.42 -20.55 -18.22
CA MET A 777 -9.59 -21.17 -19.26
C MET A 777 -8.71 -20.12 -19.94
N GLU A 778 -7.54 -20.54 -20.35
CA GLU A 778 -6.74 -19.85 -21.37
C GLU A 778 -7.41 -20.02 -22.74
N SER A 779 -8.51 -19.30 -22.93
CA SER A 779 -9.25 -19.22 -24.19
C SER A 779 -8.93 -17.90 -24.90
N SER A 780 -9.38 -17.75 -26.14
CA SER A 780 -9.31 -16.49 -26.87
C SER A 780 -9.98 -15.33 -26.14
N LEU A 781 -10.93 -15.60 -25.26
CA LEU A 781 -11.63 -14.64 -24.43
C LEU A 781 -11.35 -14.95 -22.96
N GLN A 782 -10.74 -14.00 -22.25
CA GLN A 782 -10.55 -14.00 -20.79
C GLN A 782 -11.31 -12.82 -20.22
N TYR A 783 -11.98 -13.01 -19.11
CA TYR A 783 -12.74 -11.96 -18.43
C TYR A 783 -12.78 -12.20 -16.93
N LEU A 784 -12.84 -11.08 -16.22
CA LEU A 784 -13.08 -11.00 -14.78
C LEU A 784 -14.05 -9.83 -14.56
N PHE A 785 -15.20 -10.12 -14.00
CA PHE A 785 -16.18 -9.13 -13.57
C PHE A 785 -16.37 -9.26 -12.06
N SER A 786 -16.32 -8.15 -11.35
CA SER A 786 -16.52 -8.07 -9.90
C SER A 786 -17.50 -6.95 -9.59
N LEU A 787 -18.52 -7.25 -8.80
CA LEU A 787 -19.49 -6.27 -8.27
C LEU A 787 -19.48 -6.36 -6.75
N ASN A 788 -19.47 -5.21 -6.10
CA ASN A 788 -19.52 -5.09 -4.65
C ASN A 788 -20.65 -4.13 -4.26
N TRP A 789 -21.58 -4.61 -3.46
CA TRP A 789 -22.61 -3.79 -2.83
C TRP A 789 -22.40 -3.81 -1.33
N SER A 790 -21.96 -2.67 -0.78
CA SER A 790 -21.42 -2.63 0.58
C SER A 790 -21.89 -1.45 1.40
N ARG A 791 -21.65 -1.57 2.70
CA ARG A 791 -21.74 -0.50 3.68
C ARG A 791 -20.59 -0.61 4.67
N SER A 792 -19.84 0.48 4.81
CA SER A 792 -18.76 0.64 5.79
C SER A 792 -19.11 1.75 6.77
N THR A 793 -18.94 1.50 8.06
CA THR A 793 -19.18 2.46 9.14
C THR A 793 -18.06 2.37 10.14
N ASP A 794 -17.69 3.50 10.74
CA ASP A 794 -16.72 3.56 11.84
C ASP A 794 -16.91 4.86 12.64
N ASN A 795 -16.11 5.05 13.68
CA ASN A 795 -16.02 6.32 14.40
C ASN A 795 -14.65 7.00 14.22
N ALA A 796 -13.75 6.37 13.45
CA ALA A 796 -12.48 6.96 13.03
C ALA A 796 -11.96 6.16 11.83
N SER A 797 -12.00 6.71 10.63
CA SER A 797 -11.49 6.05 9.42
C SER A 797 -9.96 6.04 9.35
N LYS A 798 -9.30 6.86 10.15
CA LYS A 798 -7.85 6.99 10.28
C LYS A 798 -7.45 6.91 11.74
N ASP A 799 -6.27 6.39 12.02
CA ASP A 799 -5.69 6.41 13.37
C ASP A 799 -5.06 7.77 13.74
N SER A 800 -4.96 8.68 12.77
CA SER A 800 -4.39 10.03 12.94
C SER A 800 -5.41 11.11 13.35
N GLN A 801 -6.70 10.79 13.50
CA GLN A 801 -7.73 11.78 13.85
C GLN A 801 -7.67 12.14 15.33
N LEU A 802 -7.49 13.44 15.66
CA LEU A 802 -7.49 13.95 17.04
C LEU A 802 -8.89 14.37 17.50
N LEU A 803 -9.22 13.99 18.73
CA LEU A 803 -10.49 14.27 19.39
C LEU A 803 -10.24 14.50 20.89
N PRO A 804 -11.16 15.11 21.64
CA PRO A 804 -11.00 15.27 23.08
C PRO A 804 -10.84 13.92 23.78
N TYR A 805 -9.82 13.80 24.64
CA TYR A 805 -9.55 12.59 25.40
C TYR A 805 -10.62 12.34 26.47
N GLY A 806 -11.12 11.11 26.51
CA GLY A 806 -12.08 10.69 27.52
C GLY A 806 -13.51 11.12 27.26
N ASP A 807 -13.79 11.89 26.20
CA ASP A 807 -15.13 12.33 25.87
C ASP A 807 -15.92 11.22 25.14
N ALA A 808 -16.79 10.52 25.89
CA ALA A 808 -17.63 9.47 25.31
C ALA A 808 -18.70 10.02 24.36
N ALA A 809 -19.19 11.23 24.59
CA ALA A 809 -20.18 11.86 23.71
C ALA A 809 -19.55 12.25 22.36
N ALA A 810 -18.35 12.82 22.38
CA ALA A 810 -17.60 13.09 21.15
C ALA A 810 -17.30 11.81 20.36
N ARG A 811 -16.93 10.71 21.03
CA ARG A 811 -16.74 9.40 20.39
C ARG A 811 -18.02 8.87 19.74
N ALA A 812 -19.16 9.01 20.41
CA ALA A 812 -20.45 8.58 19.87
C ALA A 812 -20.90 9.45 18.69
N ALA A 813 -20.68 10.76 18.77
CA ALA A 813 -21.01 11.71 17.72
C ALA A 813 -20.22 11.47 16.42
N ASP A 814 -19.03 10.84 16.51
CA ASP A 814 -18.21 10.50 15.33
C ASP A 814 -18.61 9.20 14.65
N ALA A 815 -19.56 8.45 15.17
CA ALA A 815 -20.11 7.30 14.47
C ALA A 815 -20.79 7.72 13.15
N GLY A 816 -20.34 7.12 12.05
CA GLY A 816 -20.87 7.48 10.73
C GLY A 816 -20.37 6.54 9.65
N TYR A 817 -20.54 6.89 8.39
CA TYR A 817 -19.93 6.15 7.28
C TYR A 817 -18.41 6.36 7.31
N SER A 818 -17.67 5.30 6.94
CA SER A 818 -16.21 5.39 6.77
C SER A 818 -15.87 6.31 5.60
N ASP A 819 -14.76 7.04 5.65
CA ASP A 819 -14.30 7.94 4.57
C ASP A 819 -14.18 7.21 3.22
N PHE A 820 -13.99 5.90 3.25
CA PHE A 820 -13.87 5.00 2.09
C PHE A 820 -15.14 4.15 1.87
N ASP A 821 -16.30 4.51 2.42
CA ASP A 821 -17.56 3.81 2.16
C ASP A 821 -18.01 4.03 0.72
N VAL A 822 -18.01 2.98 -0.06
CA VAL A 822 -18.51 2.93 -1.44
C VAL A 822 -19.69 1.97 -1.50
N ARG A 823 -20.90 2.51 -1.76
CA ARG A 823 -22.14 1.72 -1.74
C ARG A 823 -22.22 0.69 -2.84
N ARG A 824 -21.74 1.05 -4.02
CA ARG A 824 -21.73 0.18 -5.20
C ARG A 824 -20.44 0.42 -5.96
N SER A 825 -19.74 -0.64 -6.28
CA SER A 825 -18.60 -0.61 -7.21
C SER A 825 -18.63 -1.84 -8.10
N TRP A 826 -18.20 -1.68 -9.33
CA TRP A 826 -17.96 -2.80 -10.22
C TRP A 826 -16.73 -2.55 -11.08
N ASN A 827 -16.04 -3.64 -11.37
CA ASN A 827 -14.86 -3.69 -12.21
C ASN A 827 -15.01 -4.84 -13.21
N ALA A 828 -14.71 -4.58 -14.47
CA ALA A 828 -14.68 -5.59 -15.52
C ALA A 828 -13.34 -5.53 -16.26
N SER A 829 -12.66 -6.65 -16.35
CA SER A 829 -11.44 -6.81 -17.13
C SER A 829 -11.69 -7.83 -18.24
N VAL A 830 -11.36 -7.48 -19.48
CA VAL A 830 -11.56 -8.33 -20.65
C VAL A 830 -10.28 -8.34 -21.49
N SER A 831 -9.89 -9.52 -21.96
CA SER A 831 -8.83 -9.70 -22.95
C SER A 831 -9.36 -10.66 -24.01
N TYR A 832 -9.46 -10.19 -25.25
CA TYR A 832 -9.99 -10.94 -26.38
C TYR A 832 -8.97 -11.00 -27.53
N GLU A 833 -8.48 -12.21 -27.80
CA GLU A 833 -7.51 -12.52 -28.86
C GLU A 833 -8.06 -13.65 -29.74
N PRO A 834 -8.94 -13.36 -30.72
CA PRO A 834 -9.51 -14.39 -31.59
C PRO A 834 -8.46 -14.93 -32.57
N LYS A 835 -8.44 -16.24 -32.76
CA LYS A 835 -7.44 -16.93 -33.60
C LYS A 835 -7.43 -16.43 -35.05
N TRP A 836 -8.59 -16.03 -35.57
CA TRP A 836 -8.74 -15.53 -36.95
C TRP A 836 -8.12 -14.17 -37.22
N THR A 837 -7.87 -13.37 -36.16
CA THR A 837 -7.26 -12.02 -36.30
C THR A 837 -5.75 -12.04 -36.49
N LYS A 838 -5.13 -13.24 -36.52
CA LYS A 838 -3.68 -13.40 -36.75
C LYS A 838 -2.81 -12.54 -35.82
N GLY A 839 -3.13 -12.51 -34.50
CA GLY A 839 -2.38 -11.83 -33.45
C GLY A 839 -2.85 -10.42 -33.09
N TRP A 840 -4.02 -9.98 -33.55
CA TRP A 840 -4.70 -8.83 -32.97
C TRP A 840 -5.44 -9.22 -31.70
N ALA A 841 -5.38 -8.36 -30.70
CA ALA A 841 -6.13 -8.50 -29.46
C ALA A 841 -6.65 -7.14 -28.99
N ILE A 842 -7.80 -7.17 -28.32
CA ILE A 842 -8.40 -6.03 -27.64
C ILE A 842 -8.47 -6.36 -26.15
N GLU A 843 -7.96 -5.47 -25.34
CA GLU A 843 -8.02 -5.56 -23.89
C GLU A 843 -8.72 -4.32 -23.31
N SER A 844 -9.47 -4.51 -22.22
CA SER A 844 -10.17 -3.42 -21.55
C SER A 844 -10.23 -3.63 -20.04
N ILE A 845 -10.16 -2.52 -19.31
CA ILE A 845 -10.59 -2.44 -17.91
C ILE A 845 -11.67 -1.36 -17.82
N MET A 846 -12.82 -1.74 -17.29
CA MET A 846 -13.95 -0.86 -17.04
C MET A 846 -14.17 -0.78 -15.54
N ARG A 847 -14.34 0.42 -15.01
CA ARG A 847 -14.51 0.65 -13.56
C ARG A 847 -15.61 1.67 -13.33
N SER A 848 -16.40 1.42 -12.29
CA SER A 848 -17.34 2.43 -11.81
C SER A 848 -17.61 2.25 -10.32
N ARG A 849 -17.76 3.34 -9.60
CA ARG A 849 -18.17 3.34 -8.21
C ARG A 849 -19.10 4.53 -7.89
N SER A 850 -19.94 4.33 -6.87
CA SER A 850 -20.68 5.42 -6.26
C SER A 850 -19.72 6.39 -5.53
N ALA A 851 -20.20 7.59 -5.23
CA ALA A 851 -19.47 8.64 -4.55
C ALA A 851 -18.93 8.22 -3.17
N PHE A 852 -17.79 8.78 -2.79
CA PHE A 852 -17.34 8.79 -1.40
C PHE A 852 -18.23 9.66 -0.52
N PRO A 853 -18.30 9.40 0.78
CA PRO A 853 -18.97 10.29 1.72
C PRO A 853 -18.12 11.52 2.00
N LEU A 854 -18.80 12.62 2.26
CA LEU A 854 -18.23 13.92 2.57
C LEU A 854 -18.48 14.27 4.03
N ASN A 855 -17.46 14.78 4.69
CA ASN A 855 -17.56 15.34 6.03
C ASN A 855 -17.46 16.88 5.95
N VAL A 856 -18.59 17.57 6.06
CA VAL A 856 -18.61 19.03 6.11
C VAL A 856 -18.16 19.49 7.48
N VAL A 857 -17.26 20.48 7.50
CA VAL A 857 -16.60 20.98 8.70
C VAL A 857 -16.73 22.50 8.78
N THR A 858 -16.70 23.03 10.00
CA THR A 858 -16.78 24.49 10.21
C THR A 858 -15.53 25.23 9.73
N GLY A 859 -14.39 24.53 9.69
CA GLY A 859 -13.07 25.09 9.41
C GLY A 859 -12.42 25.76 10.63
N ALA A 860 -13.04 25.67 11.81
CA ALA A 860 -12.45 26.16 13.06
C ALA A 860 -11.44 25.14 13.61
N ASP A 861 -10.33 25.64 14.15
CA ASP A 861 -9.33 24.85 14.87
C ASP A 861 -9.20 25.37 16.32
N PRO A 862 -10.04 24.88 17.21
CA PRO A 862 -10.13 25.40 18.58
C PRO A 862 -8.87 25.15 19.40
N PHE A 863 -8.03 24.20 19.00
CA PHE A 863 -6.81 23.86 19.73
C PHE A 863 -5.52 24.28 19.01
N GLN A 864 -5.63 24.97 17.87
CA GLN A 864 -4.51 25.44 17.06
C GLN A 864 -3.54 24.33 16.60
N PHE A 865 -4.09 23.14 16.28
CA PHE A 865 -3.28 22.00 15.81
C PHE A 865 -2.89 22.07 14.32
N GLY A 866 -3.32 23.10 13.63
CA GLY A 866 -3.24 23.19 12.18
C GLY A 866 -4.45 22.57 11.46
N ALA A 867 -4.72 23.07 10.28
CA ALA A 867 -5.88 22.67 9.47
C ALA A 867 -5.93 21.13 9.28
N GLY A 868 -7.03 20.52 9.72
CA GLY A 868 -7.34 19.12 9.45
C GLY A 868 -7.12 18.13 10.61
N ASN A 869 -6.58 18.56 11.73
CA ASN A 869 -6.35 17.66 12.88
C ASN A 869 -7.55 17.56 13.84
N TYR A 870 -8.38 18.58 13.96
CA TYR A 870 -9.62 18.56 14.74
C TYR A 870 -10.80 18.97 13.85
N VAL A 871 -11.89 18.21 13.91
CA VAL A 871 -13.00 18.34 12.97
C VAL A 871 -14.29 18.66 13.71
N LEU A 872 -14.65 19.97 13.78
CA LEU A 872 -15.98 20.40 14.21
C LEU A 872 -16.93 20.41 13.01
N ARG A 873 -18.07 19.74 13.16
CA ARG A 873 -19.14 19.71 12.16
C ARG A 873 -20.16 20.82 12.46
N PRO A 874 -20.81 21.37 11.43
CA PRO A 874 -21.91 22.32 11.61
C PRO A 874 -23.21 21.62 12.03
N ASN A 875 -24.23 22.39 12.31
CA ASN A 875 -25.61 21.89 12.36
C ASN A 875 -26.18 21.79 10.95
N ALA A 876 -27.06 20.82 10.72
CA ALA A 876 -27.83 20.70 9.47
C ALA A 876 -29.06 21.62 9.49
N VAL A 877 -29.30 22.35 8.40
CA VAL A 877 -30.48 23.16 8.19
C VAL A 877 -31.45 22.39 7.29
N ALA A 878 -32.34 21.60 7.91
CA ALA A 878 -33.21 20.65 7.21
C ALA A 878 -34.13 21.27 6.13
N SER A 879 -34.42 22.58 6.17
CA SER A 879 -35.22 23.28 5.20
C SER A 879 -34.48 23.64 3.91
N GLN A 880 -33.17 23.45 3.84
CA GLN A 880 -32.33 23.80 2.72
C GLN A 880 -31.83 22.55 1.98
N PRO A 881 -31.83 22.56 0.63
CA PRO A 881 -31.24 21.46 -0.13
C PRO A 881 -29.72 21.41 0.05
N LEU A 882 -29.17 20.20 0.19
CA LEU A 882 -27.72 20.00 0.36
C LEU A 882 -26.92 20.37 -0.88
N TRP A 883 -27.49 20.14 -2.08
CA TRP A 883 -26.90 20.47 -3.37
C TRP A 883 -27.74 21.48 -4.12
N ILE A 884 -27.09 22.41 -4.79
CA ILE A 884 -27.72 23.43 -5.65
C ILE A 884 -27.06 23.40 -7.03
N ALA A 885 -27.86 23.61 -8.06
CA ALA A 885 -27.36 23.77 -9.42
C ALA A 885 -26.50 25.04 -9.53
N ASP A 886 -25.33 24.90 -10.14
CA ASP A 886 -24.40 25.98 -10.41
C ASP A 886 -23.63 25.65 -11.71
N SER A 887 -24.01 26.32 -12.79
CA SER A 887 -23.41 26.09 -14.11
C SER A 887 -21.93 26.47 -14.18
N ASN A 888 -21.42 27.24 -13.23
CA ASN A 888 -20.02 27.63 -13.16
C ASN A 888 -19.16 26.62 -12.34
N ALA A 889 -19.83 25.76 -11.55
CA ALA A 889 -19.14 24.72 -10.79
C ALA A 889 -18.88 23.50 -11.67
N ALA A 890 -17.77 22.84 -11.39
CA ALA A 890 -17.47 21.56 -12.01
C ALA A 890 -18.56 20.53 -11.66
N GLY A 891 -19.10 19.85 -12.66
CA GLY A 891 -20.23 18.93 -12.49
C GLY A 891 -21.61 19.59 -12.55
N GLY A 892 -21.69 20.91 -12.68
CA GLY A 892 -22.96 21.65 -12.78
C GLY A 892 -23.69 21.83 -11.45
N GLU A 893 -23.08 21.46 -10.34
CA GLU A 893 -23.68 21.55 -9.00
C GLU A 893 -22.61 21.79 -7.91
N ARG A 894 -23.02 22.33 -6.78
CA ARG A 894 -22.17 22.50 -5.59
C ARG A 894 -22.97 22.32 -4.31
N LEU A 895 -22.23 22.08 -3.19
CA LEU A 895 -22.87 22.07 -1.87
C LEU A 895 -23.38 23.46 -1.52
N ASN A 896 -24.59 23.50 -0.93
CA ASN A 896 -25.26 24.70 -0.51
C ASN A 896 -24.79 25.12 0.89
N ALA A 897 -24.05 26.19 1.02
CA ALA A 897 -23.58 26.70 2.31
C ALA A 897 -24.75 27.01 3.28
N SER A 898 -25.95 27.46 2.75
CA SER A 898 -27.12 27.74 3.57
C SER A 898 -27.76 26.49 4.20
N ALA A 899 -27.38 25.29 3.75
CA ALA A 899 -27.81 24.03 4.36
C ALA A 899 -27.09 23.73 5.68
N PHE A 900 -26.17 24.60 6.11
CA PHE A 900 -25.32 24.40 7.28
C PHE A 900 -25.29 25.67 8.13
N SER A 901 -25.29 25.51 9.45
CA SER A 901 -25.07 26.60 10.40
C SER A 901 -23.98 26.27 11.41
N ILE A 902 -23.08 27.21 11.67
CA ILE A 902 -21.98 27.02 12.61
C ILE A 902 -22.53 27.13 14.04
N PRO A 903 -22.34 26.13 14.91
CA PRO A 903 -22.73 26.19 16.30
C PRO A 903 -22.03 27.34 17.04
N ASN A 904 -22.66 27.89 18.06
CA ASN A 904 -22.05 28.89 18.92
C ASN A 904 -20.88 28.27 19.73
N GLY A 905 -19.77 28.97 19.81
CA GLY A 905 -18.55 28.49 20.45
C GLY A 905 -17.87 27.37 19.65
N TYR A 906 -16.92 26.67 20.27
CA TYR A 906 -16.20 25.55 19.65
C TYR A 906 -16.89 24.22 20.00
N THR A 907 -18.19 24.10 19.68
CA THR A 907 -18.98 22.89 19.96
C THR A 907 -19.25 22.09 18.71
N GLN A 908 -19.46 20.78 18.87
CA GLN A 908 -19.81 19.87 17.78
C GLN A 908 -21.30 20.09 17.39
N GLY A 909 -21.55 20.28 16.09
CA GLY A 909 -22.90 20.36 15.57
C GLY A 909 -23.57 19.00 15.41
N ASP A 910 -24.83 19.00 15.00
CA ASP A 910 -25.69 17.81 14.85
C ASP A 910 -25.53 17.09 13.50
N LEU A 911 -24.80 17.66 12.54
CA LEU A 911 -24.55 17.00 11.24
C LEU A 911 -23.82 15.68 11.47
N THR A 912 -24.46 14.58 11.06
CA THR A 912 -23.85 13.25 11.15
C THR A 912 -22.60 13.18 10.27
N ARG A 913 -21.52 12.59 10.81
CA ARG A 913 -20.26 12.40 10.08
C ARG A 913 -20.51 11.63 8.77
N ASN A 914 -19.94 12.13 7.67
CA ASN A 914 -19.95 11.46 6.37
C ASN A 914 -21.36 11.14 5.81
N SER A 915 -22.37 11.93 6.18
CA SER A 915 -23.76 11.72 5.75
C SER A 915 -24.05 12.16 4.31
N ILE A 916 -23.21 13.01 3.73
CA ILE A 916 -23.36 13.57 2.38
C ILE A 916 -22.51 12.74 1.41
N ARG A 917 -22.87 12.71 0.12
CA ARG A 917 -22.12 12.02 -0.93
C ARG A 917 -21.56 13.04 -1.93
N GLY A 918 -20.30 12.82 -2.32
CA GLY A 918 -19.61 13.58 -3.35
C GLY A 918 -19.92 13.09 -4.77
N PHE A 919 -18.91 13.10 -5.63
CA PHE A 919 -19.04 12.67 -7.03
C PHE A 919 -18.72 11.19 -7.23
N GLY A 920 -19.50 10.53 -8.12
CA GLY A 920 -19.22 9.17 -8.56
C GLY A 920 -18.02 9.10 -9.51
N PHE A 921 -17.59 7.89 -9.83
CA PHE A 921 -16.47 7.63 -10.73
C PHE A 921 -16.84 6.62 -11.78
N SER A 922 -16.43 6.85 -13.03
CA SER A 922 -16.54 5.91 -14.14
C SER A 922 -15.40 6.08 -15.13
N GLN A 923 -14.78 4.98 -15.53
CA GLN A 923 -13.65 5.00 -16.47
C GLN A 923 -13.60 3.72 -17.28
N VAL A 924 -13.28 3.85 -18.56
CA VAL A 924 -13.00 2.75 -19.48
C VAL A 924 -11.60 2.94 -20.05
N ASP A 925 -10.73 1.95 -19.81
CA ASP A 925 -9.41 1.88 -20.37
C ASP A 925 -9.39 0.79 -21.45
N LEU A 926 -8.81 1.10 -22.60
CA LEU A 926 -8.74 0.22 -23.75
C LEU A 926 -7.28 0.00 -24.16
N ALA A 927 -6.98 -1.19 -24.64
CA ALA A 927 -5.72 -1.47 -25.33
C ALA A 927 -5.96 -2.26 -26.60
N LEU A 928 -5.28 -1.86 -27.67
CA LEU A 928 -5.22 -2.57 -28.92
C LEU A 928 -3.80 -3.12 -29.08
N ARG A 929 -3.68 -4.42 -29.22
CA ARG A 929 -2.40 -5.11 -29.35
C ARG A 929 -2.29 -5.87 -30.66
N LYS A 930 -1.12 -5.79 -31.31
CA LYS A 930 -0.75 -6.61 -32.46
C LYS A 930 0.55 -7.33 -32.19
N GLN A 931 0.55 -8.66 -32.33
CA GLN A 931 1.74 -9.49 -32.24
C GLN A 931 2.18 -9.96 -33.64
N PHE A 932 3.44 -9.71 -33.97
CA PHE A 932 4.12 -10.18 -35.18
C PHE A 932 5.08 -11.30 -34.79
N ARG A 933 5.00 -12.45 -35.43
CA ARG A 933 6.02 -13.49 -35.29
C ARG A 933 7.20 -13.14 -36.18
N VAL A 934 8.37 -12.94 -35.59
CA VAL A 934 9.63 -12.67 -36.31
C VAL A 934 10.32 -13.98 -36.67
N THR A 935 10.35 -14.92 -35.70
CA THR A 935 10.81 -16.31 -35.89
C THR A 935 9.88 -17.26 -35.14
N GLU A 936 10.15 -18.55 -35.10
CA GLU A 936 9.40 -19.52 -34.28
C GLU A 936 9.52 -19.20 -32.77
N ARG A 937 10.63 -18.59 -32.35
CA ARG A 937 10.94 -18.28 -30.94
C ARG A 937 10.87 -16.80 -30.62
N ALA A 938 10.83 -15.92 -31.61
CA ALA A 938 10.84 -14.47 -31.40
C ALA A 938 9.59 -13.79 -31.94
N SER A 939 9.08 -12.83 -31.21
CA SER A 939 7.92 -12.03 -31.58
C SER A 939 8.11 -10.55 -31.21
N LEU A 940 7.56 -9.69 -32.06
CA LEU A 940 7.47 -8.25 -31.82
C LEU A 940 6.01 -7.90 -31.55
N GLN A 941 5.74 -7.22 -30.46
CA GLN A 941 4.42 -6.78 -30.06
C GLN A 941 4.36 -5.26 -30.09
N PHE A 942 3.43 -4.72 -30.83
CA PHE A 942 3.01 -3.32 -30.75
C PHE A 942 1.74 -3.23 -29.93
N ARG A 943 1.60 -2.16 -29.11
CA ARG A 943 0.43 -1.94 -28.27
C ARG A 943 0.13 -0.44 -28.15
N LEU A 944 -1.14 -0.10 -28.31
CA LEU A 944 -1.68 1.23 -28.06
C LEU A 944 -2.67 1.13 -26.91
N GLU A 945 -2.46 1.93 -25.87
CA GLU A 945 -3.31 2.01 -24.69
C GLU A 945 -3.97 3.39 -24.60
N VAL A 946 -5.24 3.41 -24.30
CA VAL A 946 -6.03 4.63 -24.13
C VAL A 946 -6.72 4.55 -22.78
N PHE A 947 -6.26 5.34 -21.83
CA PHE A 947 -6.85 5.45 -20.50
C PHE A 947 -7.97 6.49 -20.52
N ASN A 948 -9.05 6.24 -19.82
CA ASN A 948 -10.28 7.05 -19.87
C ASN A 948 -10.70 7.34 -21.32
N ALA A 949 -10.92 6.29 -22.10
CA ALA A 949 -11.13 6.37 -23.55
C ALA A 949 -12.25 7.33 -23.96
N PHE A 950 -13.30 7.42 -23.15
CA PHE A 950 -14.44 8.34 -23.39
C PHE A 950 -14.24 9.75 -22.86
N ASN A 951 -13.07 10.05 -22.27
CA ASN A 951 -12.73 11.35 -21.68
C ASN A 951 -13.79 11.85 -20.68
N HIS A 952 -14.33 10.94 -19.86
CA HIS A 952 -15.29 11.28 -18.83
C HIS A 952 -14.62 12.15 -17.75
N ALA A 953 -15.24 13.28 -17.41
CA ALA A 953 -14.71 14.16 -16.37
C ALA A 953 -15.02 13.58 -14.98
N ASN A 954 -14.06 12.87 -14.40
CA ASN A 954 -14.14 12.38 -13.04
C ASN A 954 -13.65 13.48 -12.09
N LEU A 955 -14.52 13.97 -11.22
CA LEU A 955 -14.22 15.06 -10.32
C LEU A 955 -13.75 14.55 -8.96
N SER A 956 -12.83 15.28 -8.31
CA SER A 956 -12.51 15.09 -6.90
C SER A 956 -13.68 15.56 -6.02
N ASP A 957 -13.66 15.14 -4.76
CA ASP A 957 -14.64 15.62 -3.78
C ASP A 957 -14.57 17.15 -3.65
N PRO A 958 -15.74 17.84 -3.43
CA PRO A 958 -15.77 19.27 -3.24
C PRO A 958 -15.13 19.70 -1.93
N GLN A 959 -14.74 20.98 -1.86
CA GLN A 959 -14.25 21.58 -0.62
C GLN A 959 -15.36 21.57 0.44
N THR A 960 -15.05 21.01 1.61
CA THR A 960 -16.03 20.77 2.68
C THR A 960 -15.90 21.70 3.90
N ALA A 961 -14.89 22.59 3.94
CA ALA A 961 -14.71 23.56 5.03
C ALA A 961 -15.56 24.81 4.75
N LEU A 962 -16.50 25.12 5.65
CA LEU A 962 -17.44 26.25 5.50
C LEU A 962 -16.76 27.62 5.46
N ASN A 963 -15.60 27.76 6.08
CA ASN A 963 -14.81 29.00 6.04
C ASN A 963 -14.02 29.19 4.73
N SER A 964 -14.05 28.23 3.83
CA SER A 964 -13.40 28.35 2.52
C SER A 964 -14.25 29.14 1.53
N ALA A 965 -13.66 30.08 0.81
CA ALA A 965 -14.31 30.76 -0.30
C ALA A 965 -14.76 29.82 -1.44
N GLN A 966 -14.18 28.62 -1.51
CA GLN A 966 -14.45 27.59 -2.52
C GLN A 966 -15.37 26.48 -1.98
N PHE A 967 -16.05 26.72 -0.84
CA PHE A 967 -16.92 25.73 -0.23
C PHE A 967 -17.91 25.15 -1.25
N GLY A 968 -18.08 23.86 -1.21
CA GLY A 968 -19.04 23.10 -2.01
C GLY A 968 -18.62 22.83 -3.45
N GLN A 969 -17.50 23.37 -3.91
CA GLN A 969 -17.02 23.20 -5.30
C GLN A 969 -15.86 22.18 -5.37
N SER A 970 -15.90 21.32 -6.38
CA SER A 970 -14.74 20.52 -6.74
C SER A 970 -13.66 21.40 -7.37
N GLN A 971 -12.41 21.22 -6.96
CA GLN A 971 -11.28 22.05 -7.39
C GLN A 971 -10.31 21.30 -8.32
N SER A 972 -10.49 20.01 -8.51
CA SER A 972 -9.58 19.18 -9.29
C SER A 972 -10.26 17.92 -9.83
N ILE A 973 -9.62 17.27 -10.79
CA ILE A 973 -10.01 15.93 -11.24
C ILE A 973 -9.64 14.87 -10.19
N LEU A 974 -10.35 13.76 -10.23
CA LEU A 974 -10.24 12.70 -9.23
C LEU A 974 -8.79 12.17 -9.10
N SER A 975 -8.04 12.05 -10.18
CA SER A 975 -6.65 11.58 -10.14
C SER A 975 -5.74 12.47 -9.27
N ALA A 976 -6.00 13.78 -9.21
CA ALA A 976 -5.29 14.69 -8.33
C ALA A 976 -5.73 14.56 -6.86
N GLY A 977 -6.98 14.19 -6.61
CA GLY A 977 -7.53 13.96 -5.28
C GLY A 977 -7.11 12.60 -4.67
N LEU A 978 -6.93 11.58 -5.52
CA LEU A 978 -6.42 10.26 -5.10
C LEU A 978 -4.90 10.29 -4.89
N GLY A 979 -4.18 10.95 -5.81
CA GLY A 979 -2.77 11.23 -5.62
C GLY A 979 -2.63 12.59 -4.95
N THR A 980 -2.15 12.65 -3.73
CA THR A 980 -2.04 13.91 -2.98
C THR A 980 -1.00 14.88 -3.54
N GLY A 981 -0.41 14.57 -4.71
CA GLY A 981 0.58 15.41 -5.39
C GLY A 981 1.92 15.50 -4.68
N GLY A 982 2.01 14.96 -3.48
CA GLY A 982 3.25 14.83 -2.73
C GLY A 982 3.90 13.47 -2.96
N PRO A 983 5.21 13.43 -3.01
CA PRO A 983 5.93 12.16 -2.98
C PRO A 983 5.50 11.36 -1.74
N ALA A 984 5.39 10.05 -1.87
CA ALA A 984 5.00 9.09 -0.83
C ALA A 984 3.56 9.18 -0.26
N ASN A 985 2.77 10.19 -0.59
CA ASN A 985 1.37 10.30 -0.15
C ASN A 985 0.34 9.76 -1.16
N GLY A 986 0.76 8.89 -2.06
CA GLY A 986 -0.08 8.30 -3.08
C GLY A 986 0.60 8.26 -4.45
N LEU A 987 0.04 7.48 -5.38
CA LEU A 987 0.54 7.39 -6.74
C LEU A 987 0.43 8.75 -7.44
N MET A 988 1.45 9.14 -8.19
CA MET A 988 1.43 10.39 -8.95
C MET A 988 0.14 10.53 -9.77
N PRO A 989 -0.48 11.73 -9.80
CA PRO A 989 -1.74 11.95 -10.53
C PRO A 989 -1.72 11.49 -11.99
N ALA A 990 -0.56 11.59 -12.66
CA ALA A 990 -0.37 11.14 -14.03
C ALA A 990 -0.55 9.62 -14.24
N PHE A 991 -0.50 8.83 -13.18
CA PHE A 991 -0.64 7.37 -13.20
C PHE A 991 -1.89 6.88 -12.46
N GLN A 992 -2.67 7.81 -11.88
CA GLN A 992 -3.89 7.50 -11.15
C GLN A 992 -5.10 7.38 -12.09
N ILE A 993 -6.11 6.67 -11.61
CA ILE A 993 -7.43 6.64 -12.25
C ILE A 993 -8.15 7.99 -12.09
N GLY A 994 -9.09 8.28 -12.97
CA GLY A 994 -9.91 9.52 -12.92
C GLY A 994 -9.23 10.74 -13.54
N GLY A 995 -8.13 10.55 -14.28
CA GLY A 995 -7.50 11.58 -15.12
C GLY A 995 -8.27 11.86 -16.43
N PRO A 996 -7.82 12.82 -17.23
CA PRO A 996 -8.33 13.01 -18.59
C PRO A 996 -7.98 11.80 -19.46
N ARG A 997 -8.47 11.76 -20.70
CA ARG A 997 -8.05 10.73 -21.66
C ARG A 997 -6.56 10.85 -21.94
N GLU A 998 -5.85 9.74 -21.78
CA GLU A 998 -4.39 9.63 -21.95
C GLU A 998 -4.06 8.50 -22.91
N VAL A 999 -3.02 8.68 -23.72
CA VAL A 999 -2.61 7.70 -24.75
C VAL A 999 -1.16 7.30 -24.54
N GLN A 1000 -0.93 6.00 -24.50
CA GLN A 1000 0.39 5.39 -24.37
C GLN A 1000 0.62 4.39 -25.49
N ALA A 1001 1.78 4.44 -26.13
CA ALA A 1001 2.20 3.45 -27.11
C ALA A 1001 3.35 2.61 -26.57
N SER A 1002 3.38 1.33 -26.90
CA SER A 1002 4.52 0.48 -26.50
C SER A 1002 4.95 -0.50 -27.57
N LEU A 1003 6.22 -0.84 -27.52
CA LEU A 1003 6.84 -1.87 -28.33
C LEU A 1003 7.52 -2.88 -27.40
N ARG A 1004 7.27 -4.16 -27.64
CA ARG A 1004 7.88 -5.25 -26.85
C ARG A 1004 8.42 -6.33 -27.78
N PHE A 1005 9.68 -6.64 -27.66
CA PHE A 1005 10.31 -7.79 -28.29
C PHE A 1005 10.41 -8.93 -27.27
N ARG A 1006 10.03 -10.14 -27.67
CA ARG A 1006 10.11 -11.38 -26.86
C ARG A 1006 10.83 -12.46 -27.63
N PHE A 1007 11.68 -13.20 -26.95
CA PHE A 1007 12.43 -14.33 -27.50
C PHE A 1007 12.50 -15.49 -26.51
#